data_33cc09bf9beeb8a7cb8904e7d1d59b03
#
_entry.id   33cc09bf9beeb8a7cb8904e7d1d59b03
#
_cell.length_a   1.000
_cell.length_b   1.000
_cell.length_c   1.000
_cell.angle_alpha   90.00
_cell.angle_beta   90.00
_cell.angle_gamma   90.00
#
_symmetry.space_group_name_H-M   'P 1'
#
loop_
_entity.id
_entity.type
_entity.pdbx_description
1 polymer ?
#
loop_
_entity_poly.entity_id
_entity_poly.type
_entity_poly.pdbx_seq_one_letter_code
_entity_poly.pdbx_strand_id
1 'polypeptide(L)'
;MYNSSSQSNGPPPNAGKLIRFGIVVAIGIAVLIMIGNQGVILSMNMSEFGSQFTKPLQYSLISAVVLAAIALVNVDVKNRSSVVWYSINVMITFLNRSRSDPVSKNISSFREYKMSIPQFTIWQLTKIFLFGAFFVNIMFGLGLTYILEGNDLGVNKLPELFSLPFGTPQGSDGAQTVIELIPTLTLIIPPILGVIGIRLVIYVGFHSIIRVLTSYIYDSSQGKPKFLNYVSTIEAVIGIGIIWAGINMFFTEQIDYNTKYVIGGTLAAGSALVGFSIFDKIRSKVLTHPIKRDLYIRIFALIAIGIIAGSIMAVNNSIADTRKIEYLGPYTQQQISLNRYLAELDKVKVTPNDVKLTSVSPNNIKSYIESNKDVLDSIRIWDWEAAFAKLKPEIGLIPYITFGDNDILRFNNTLYWTASMKPVVPNTVSLENRWYNEHLVYTHVPKGFLTLEATSGQSVKTEDLFPQRLIYYGEGGLFHETWSAFPANRGGTSAEIDKAVYSGNGGITLSPPLSWVFEPNFLLSYPSTSVHVMRYKDVYDRMETLYPYFLYELFGQKLDIYPVTDGKNTYWLVPLIIGFDTRSVPYSMGNPYLRLVGFALVDTYNGDIQLLKSGDDYFAKILESQYGNKFKPIPSWLTEQVRYPQELFTWKTEMFNIYHVTDTSTFIQANSFFEIPDKLDAYYIEAKPPGFDTKKFLGLLSLELRDSKGKNLSGYMIVENDLPTLGNMHFYEVPLNSTTKLIGPTAVREALEKDTDFAQLKTLLRTPRIGDNILYRVGDHDVYFIPVYTAGSGDGVVAQLGTIAAVGAAFNGEYYVGLGNTQQEAFEAYLQKLAGVVPTSSATKAEPGFEKDARIEKIKSFFTSKNLEIITPTSLSVPLSFKEDAISLYSQADSEATDKILDKFISKFVLQKSKRIIMWQETDTVNIGVITTVDGVPELH
;
A
#
# COMPACT_ATOMS: atom_id res chain seq x y z
N MET A 1 -73.07 37.10 21.29
CA MET A 1 -73.46 36.11 20.30
C MET A 1 -72.65 36.30 19.03
N TYR A 2 -71.65 35.54 18.85
CA TYR A 2 -71.01 35.25 17.52
C TYR A 2 -70.19 33.95 17.68
N ASN A 3 -70.78 32.87 17.19
CA ASN A 3 -70.07 31.62 16.97
C ASN A 3 -69.23 31.75 15.72
N SER A 4 -67.93 31.71 15.80
CA SER A 4 -67.06 31.47 14.66
C SER A 4 -66.51 29.99 14.71
N SER A 5 -67.15 29.13 13.91
CA SER A 5 -66.64 27.80 13.61
C SER A 5 -65.44 27.89 12.73
N SER A 6 -64.25 27.66 13.28
CA SER A 6 -63.06 27.44 12.49
C SER A 6 -63.14 26.08 11.80
N GLN A 7 -63.39 26.05 10.52
CA GLN A 7 -63.18 24.86 9.66
C GLN A 7 -61.63 24.64 9.53
N SER A 8 -61.14 23.57 10.11
CA SER A 8 -59.82 23.05 9.84
C SER A 8 -59.84 22.44 8.44
N ASN A 9 -59.27 23.13 7.47
CA ASN A 9 -58.93 22.57 6.16
C ASN A 9 -57.86 21.48 6.34
N GLY A 10 -58.24 20.25 6.65
CA GLY A 10 -57.38 19.09 6.53
C GLY A 10 -57.13 18.82 5.02
N PRO A 11 -55.94 18.37 4.65
CA PRO A 11 -55.69 18.03 3.24
C PRO A 11 -56.68 16.96 2.74
N PRO A 12 -57.09 17.02 1.47
CA PRO A 12 -58.08 16.13 0.91
C PRO A 12 -57.63 14.66 1.07
N PRO A 13 -58.55 13.69 1.31
CA PRO A 13 -58.22 12.31 1.68
C PRO A 13 -57.41 11.54 0.63
N ASN A 14 -57.16 12.08 -0.54
CA ASN A 14 -56.35 11.50 -1.60
C ASN A 14 -54.93 12.08 -1.73
N ALA A 15 -54.61 13.18 -1.03
CA ALA A 15 -53.30 13.81 -1.13
C ALA A 15 -52.14 12.87 -0.75
N GLY A 16 -52.32 12.03 0.29
CA GLY A 16 -51.34 11.07 0.70
C GLY A 16 -51.10 9.93 -0.31
N LYS A 17 -52.15 9.56 -1.09
CA LYS A 17 -52.00 8.54 -2.15
C LYS A 17 -51.30 9.13 -3.37
N LEU A 18 -51.59 10.38 -3.74
CA LEU A 18 -50.96 11.10 -4.83
C LEU A 18 -49.48 11.37 -4.55
N ILE A 19 -49.12 11.75 -3.32
CA ILE A 19 -47.73 11.97 -2.91
C ILE A 19 -46.95 10.63 -2.95
N ARG A 20 -47.55 9.52 -2.44
CA ARG A 20 -46.90 8.18 -2.48
C ARG A 20 -46.73 7.69 -3.93
N PHE A 21 -47.73 7.91 -4.78
CA PHE A 21 -47.64 7.58 -6.20
C PHE A 21 -46.55 8.43 -6.89
N GLY A 22 -46.50 9.74 -6.62
CA GLY A 22 -45.47 10.64 -7.12
C GLY A 22 -44.06 10.22 -6.72
N ILE A 23 -43.86 9.80 -5.45
CA ILE A 23 -42.57 9.29 -4.94
C ILE A 23 -42.18 7.97 -5.64
N VAL A 24 -43.13 7.05 -5.82
CA VAL A 24 -42.87 5.76 -6.52
C VAL A 24 -42.49 5.99 -7.97
N VAL A 25 -43.20 6.91 -8.65
CA VAL A 25 -42.91 7.30 -10.04
C VAL A 25 -41.56 7.99 -10.14
N ALA A 26 -41.22 8.90 -9.21
CA ALA A 26 -39.94 9.59 -9.20
C ALA A 26 -38.77 8.60 -8.94
N ILE A 27 -38.94 7.65 -8.01
CA ILE A 27 -37.98 6.57 -7.78
C ILE A 27 -37.84 5.67 -9.02
N GLY A 28 -38.99 5.35 -9.67
CA GLY A 28 -39.00 4.54 -10.90
C GLY A 28 -38.23 5.23 -12.04
N ILE A 29 -38.43 6.53 -12.21
CA ILE A 29 -37.72 7.36 -13.22
C ILE A 29 -36.22 7.42 -12.88
N ALA A 30 -35.85 7.67 -11.62
CA ALA A 30 -34.46 7.71 -11.17
C ALA A 30 -33.74 6.38 -11.42
N VAL A 31 -34.41 5.25 -11.13
CA VAL A 31 -33.87 3.90 -11.39
C VAL A 31 -33.71 3.66 -12.90
N LEU A 32 -34.66 4.11 -13.73
CA LEU A 32 -34.59 3.98 -15.19
C LEU A 32 -33.46 4.82 -15.77
N ILE A 33 -33.24 6.03 -15.26
CA ILE A 33 -32.12 6.90 -15.66
C ILE A 33 -30.78 6.23 -15.25
N MET A 34 -30.69 5.70 -14.03
CA MET A 34 -29.49 5.01 -13.56
C MET A 34 -29.18 3.76 -14.39
N ILE A 35 -30.18 2.94 -14.72
CA ILE A 35 -30.02 1.78 -15.60
C ILE A 35 -29.61 2.19 -17.01
N GLY A 36 -30.21 3.28 -17.53
CA GLY A 36 -29.85 3.84 -18.83
C GLY A 36 -28.41 4.32 -18.88
N ASN A 37 -27.98 5.07 -17.87
CA ASN A 37 -26.59 5.54 -17.75
C ASN A 37 -25.62 4.36 -17.68
N GLN A 38 -25.87 3.37 -16.82
CA GLN A 38 -25.05 2.16 -16.73
C GLN A 38 -25.02 1.38 -18.06
N GLY A 39 -26.12 1.33 -18.78
CA GLY A 39 -26.21 0.73 -20.11
C GLY A 39 -25.35 1.47 -21.15
N VAL A 40 -25.32 2.80 -21.09
CA VAL A 40 -24.43 3.61 -21.96
C VAL A 40 -22.98 3.38 -21.60
N ILE A 41 -22.60 3.40 -20.33
CA ILE A 41 -21.22 3.14 -19.85
C ILE A 41 -20.78 1.74 -20.30
N LEU A 42 -21.61 0.72 -20.13
CA LEU A 42 -21.32 -0.64 -20.58
C LEU A 42 -21.10 -0.71 -22.09
N SER A 43 -21.96 -0.06 -22.87
CA SER A 43 -21.84 0.03 -24.33
C SER A 43 -20.55 0.72 -24.75
N MET A 44 -20.19 1.80 -24.07
CA MET A 44 -18.93 2.53 -24.28
C MET A 44 -17.72 1.62 -23.99
N ASN A 45 -17.73 0.90 -22.87
CA ASN A 45 -16.65 -0.01 -22.50
C ASN A 45 -16.49 -1.14 -23.52
N MET A 46 -17.59 -1.68 -24.01
CA MET A 46 -17.57 -2.72 -25.06
C MET A 46 -17.04 -2.17 -26.38
N SER A 47 -17.36 -0.94 -26.74
CA SER A 47 -16.93 -0.29 -27.98
C SER A 47 -15.45 0.13 -27.92
N GLU A 48 -15.02 0.75 -26.82
CA GLU A 48 -13.67 1.29 -26.65
C GLU A 48 -12.63 0.16 -26.41
N PHE A 49 -12.94 -0.80 -25.54
CA PHE A 49 -11.97 -1.80 -25.08
C PHE A 49 -12.18 -3.22 -25.65
N GLY A 50 -13.33 -3.45 -26.30
CA GLY A 50 -13.60 -4.73 -26.96
C GLY A 50 -13.39 -5.95 -26.07
N SER A 51 -12.56 -6.89 -26.54
CA SER A 51 -12.32 -8.16 -25.83
C SER A 51 -11.55 -8.01 -24.51
N GLN A 52 -10.82 -6.93 -24.30
CA GLN A 52 -10.12 -6.67 -23.02
C GLN A 52 -11.11 -6.54 -21.86
N PHE A 53 -12.22 -5.87 -22.13
CA PHE A 53 -13.30 -5.68 -21.16
C PHE A 53 -14.28 -6.87 -21.12
N THR A 54 -14.63 -7.43 -22.27
CA THR A 54 -15.71 -8.42 -22.35
C THR A 54 -15.31 -9.79 -21.78
N LYS A 55 -14.05 -10.20 -21.87
CA LYS A 55 -13.61 -11.52 -21.34
C LYS A 55 -13.72 -11.61 -19.81
N PRO A 56 -13.14 -10.73 -19.00
CA PRO A 56 -13.32 -10.75 -17.56
C PRO A 56 -14.81 -10.71 -17.14
N LEU A 57 -15.61 -9.90 -17.83
CA LEU A 57 -17.05 -9.82 -17.60
C LEU A 57 -17.76 -11.16 -17.89
N GLN A 58 -17.43 -11.83 -18.97
CA GLN A 58 -18.00 -13.15 -19.29
C GLN A 58 -17.68 -14.18 -18.22
N TYR A 59 -16.41 -14.27 -17.78
CA TYR A 59 -16.03 -15.24 -16.73
C TYR A 59 -16.68 -14.89 -15.38
N SER A 60 -16.79 -13.64 -15.04
CA SER A 60 -17.50 -13.20 -13.82
C SER A 60 -18.99 -13.56 -13.87
N LEU A 61 -19.65 -13.40 -15.01
CA LEU A 61 -21.05 -13.76 -15.20
C LEU A 61 -21.25 -15.29 -15.15
N ILE A 62 -20.38 -16.06 -15.80
CA ILE A 62 -20.44 -17.53 -15.74
C ILE A 62 -20.23 -18.00 -14.32
N SER A 63 -19.24 -17.46 -13.60
CA SER A 63 -18.98 -17.82 -12.19
C SER A 63 -20.16 -17.46 -11.30
N ALA A 64 -20.80 -16.31 -11.50
CA ALA A 64 -21.98 -15.90 -10.77
C ALA A 64 -23.17 -16.88 -10.99
N VAL A 65 -23.37 -17.33 -12.23
CA VAL A 65 -24.40 -18.33 -12.57
C VAL A 65 -24.10 -19.69 -11.92
N VAL A 66 -22.84 -20.14 -11.94
CA VAL A 66 -22.41 -21.39 -11.29
C VAL A 66 -22.64 -21.33 -9.78
N LEU A 67 -22.21 -20.24 -9.12
CA LEU A 67 -22.43 -20.06 -7.68
C LEU A 67 -23.92 -19.97 -7.33
N ALA A 68 -24.71 -19.29 -8.16
CA ALA A 68 -26.15 -19.22 -8.00
C ALA A 68 -26.80 -20.62 -8.17
N ALA A 69 -26.33 -21.39 -9.12
CA ALA A 69 -26.80 -22.79 -9.29
C ALA A 69 -26.49 -23.66 -8.07
N ILE A 70 -25.25 -23.55 -7.53
CA ILE A 70 -24.86 -24.21 -6.28
C ILE A 70 -25.80 -23.79 -5.12
N ALA A 71 -26.13 -22.50 -5.02
CA ALA A 71 -27.06 -22.01 -4.01
C ALA A 71 -28.47 -22.53 -4.17
N LEU A 72 -28.89 -22.89 -5.38
CA LEU A 72 -30.24 -23.40 -5.68
C LEU A 72 -30.38 -24.92 -5.62
N VAL A 73 -29.26 -25.66 -5.71
CA VAL A 73 -29.25 -27.13 -5.60
C VAL A 73 -29.82 -27.56 -4.25
N ASN A 74 -30.72 -28.57 -4.24
CA ASN A 74 -31.39 -29.14 -3.04
C ASN A 74 -32.41 -28.24 -2.35
N VAL A 75 -33.06 -27.34 -3.04
CA VAL A 75 -34.23 -26.67 -2.49
C VAL A 75 -35.46 -27.43 -2.93
N ASP A 76 -36.19 -28.03 -1.95
CA ASP A 76 -37.59 -28.42 -2.18
C ASP A 76 -38.41 -27.14 -2.42
N VAL A 77 -38.42 -26.79 -3.67
CA VAL A 77 -38.76 -25.46 -4.18
C VAL A 77 -40.25 -25.18 -3.99
N LYS A 78 -41.11 -26.21 -3.94
CA LYS A 78 -42.56 -26.05 -3.90
C LYS A 78 -43.11 -25.51 -2.58
N ASN A 79 -42.46 -25.81 -1.46
CA ASN A 79 -43.01 -25.47 -0.13
C ASN A 79 -42.29 -24.36 0.64
N ARG A 80 -41.03 -24.08 0.35
CA ARG A 80 -40.22 -23.15 1.16
C ARG A 80 -40.19 -21.72 0.65
N SER A 81 -40.17 -21.52 -0.64
CA SER A 81 -40.19 -20.15 -1.23
C SER A 81 -41.51 -19.41 -1.03
N SER A 82 -42.60 -20.16 -0.99
CA SER A 82 -43.91 -19.58 -0.66
C SER A 82 -43.99 -19.04 0.77
N VAL A 83 -43.29 -19.69 1.72
CA VAL A 83 -43.31 -19.28 3.14
C VAL A 83 -42.52 -17.99 3.37
N VAL A 84 -41.35 -17.80 2.74
CA VAL A 84 -40.56 -16.55 2.86
C VAL A 84 -41.34 -15.36 2.26
N TRP A 85 -41.91 -15.53 1.06
CA TRP A 85 -42.67 -14.48 0.41
C TRP A 85 -43.92 -14.11 1.18
N TYR A 86 -44.63 -15.12 1.68
CA TYR A 86 -45.76 -14.92 2.52
C TYR A 86 -45.41 -14.23 3.84
N SER A 87 -44.31 -14.63 4.48
CA SER A 87 -43.84 -14.02 5.73
C SER A 87 -43.47 -12.54 5.52
N ILE A 88 -42.85 -12.21 4.40
CA ILE A 88 -42.55 -10.83 4.00
C ILE A 88 -43.86 -10.05 3.81
N ASN A 89 -44.86 -10.63 3.11
CA ASN A 89 -46.15 -9.99 2.94
C ASN A 89 -46.91 -9.82 4.26
N VAL A 90 -46.87 -10.81 5.17
CA VAL A 90 -47.46 -10.71 6.52
C VAL A 90 -46.75 -9.58 7.30
N MET A 91 -45.43 -9.52 7.22
CA MET A 91 -44.65 -8.47 7.90
C MET A 91 -44.95 -7.07 7.33
N ILE A 92 -45.03 -6.92 6.01
CA ILE A 92 -45.40 -5.68 5.35
C ILE A 92 -46.83 -5.29 5.70
N THR A 93 -47.78 -6.27 5.72
CA THR A 93 -49.17 -6.03 6.10
C THR A 93 -49.28 -5.64 7.58
N PHE A 94 -48.48 -6.27 8.46
CA PHE A 94 -48.40 -5.94 9.88
C PHE A 94 -47.84 -4.53 10.12
N LEU A 95 -46.79 -4.15 9.37
CA LEU A 95 -46.18 -2.82 9.43
C LEU A 95 -47.09 -1.70 8.84
N ASN A 96 -47.91 -2.05 7.85
CA ASN A 96 -48.83 -1.08 7.18
C ASN A 96 -50.19 -0.96 7.89
N ARG A 97 -50.39 -1.56 9.04
CA ARG A 97 -51.71 -1.65 9.64
C ARG A 97 -52.19 -0.34 10.28
N SER A 98 -53.24 0.18 9.72
CA SER A 98 -54.26 0.98 10.37
C SER A 98 -55.23 0.06 11.15
N ARG A 99 -55.44 0.35 12.35
CA ARG A 99 -56.05 -0.27 13.54
C ARG A 99 -57.35 -1.10 13.44
N SER A 100 -57.85 -1.61 12.32
CA SER A 100 -59.26 -2.05 12.26
C SER A 100 -59.60 -3.50 11.83
N ASP A 101 -58.58 -4.34 11.47
CA ASP A 101 -58.89 -5.73 11.05
C ASP A 101 -58.23 -6.83 11.90
N PRO A 102 -58.95 -7.90 12.24
CA PRO A 102 -58.40 -8.95 13.09
C PRO A 102 -57.34 -9.79 12.35
N VAL A 103 -56.19 -9.94 13.01
CA VAL A 103 -55.02 -10.71 12.56
C VAL A 103 -55.32 -12.15 12.15
N SER A 104 -56.43 -12.70 12.69
CA SER A 104 -56.80 -14.11 12.54
C SER A 104 -57.22 -14.51 11.11
N LYS A 105 -57.78 -13.61 10.32
CA LYS A 105 -58.28 -13.92 8.97
C LYS A 105 -57.13 -14.12 7.95
N ASN A 106 -56.04 -13.40 8.09
CA ASN A 106 -54.91 -13.48 7.16
C ASN A 106 -53.95 -14.66 7.48
N ILE A 107 -53.99 -15.18 8.69
CA ILE A 107 -53.10 -16.26 9.14
C ILE A 107 -53.72 -17.64 8.83
N SER A 108 -55.01 -17.77 8.73
CA SER A 108 -55.65 -19.02 8.32
C SER A 108 -55.37 -19.36 6.84
N SER A 109 -55.18 -18.36 5.98
CA SER A 109 -54.79 -18.55 4.57
C SER A 109 -53.32 -18.96 4.39
N PHE A 110 -52.50 -18.95 5.44
CA PHE A 110 -51.09 -19.31 5.41
C PHE A 110 -50.80 -20.74 4.99
N ARG A 111 -51.69 -21.68 5.37
CA ARG A 111 -51.51 -23.11 5.01
C ARG A 111 -51.79 -23.44 3.55
N GLU A 112 -52.49 -22.59 2.82
CA GLU A 112 -52.99 -22.88 1.45
C GLU A 112 -52.42 -21.99 0.37
N TYR A 113 -51.51 -21.03 0.72
CA TYR A 113 -50.95 -20.13 -0.29
C TYR A 113 -50.00 -20.87 -1.25
N LYS A 114 -50.45 -21.10 -2.45
CA LYS A 114 -49.64 -21.64 -3.57
C LYS A 114 -49.24 -20.46 -4.48
N MET A 115 -47.97 -20.30 -4.71
CA MET A 115 -47.48 -19.33 -5.71
C MET A 115 -47.90 -19.76 -7.11
N SER A 116 -48.36 -18.83 -7.91
CA SER A 116 -48.55 -19.05 -9.36
C SER A 116 -47.20 -19.34 -10.06
N ILE A 117 -47.24 -20.09 -11.15
CA ILE A 117 -46.06 -20.44 -11.94
C ILE A 117 -45.23 -19.18 -12.33
N PRO A 118 -45.85 -18.05 -12.79
CA PRO A 118 -45.11 -16.83 -13.10
C PRO A 118 -44.41 -16.21 -11.88
N GLN A 119 -45.10 -16.14 -10.73
CA GLN A 119 -44.53 -15.60 -9.49
C GLN A 119 -43.35 -16.46 -8.99
N PHE A 120 -43.52 -17.78 -9.11
CA PHE A 120 -42.44 -18.70 -8.82
C PHE A 120 -41.23 -18.48 -9.71
N THR A 121 -41.41 -18.35 -11.02
CA THR A 121 -40.32 -18.10 -11.98
C THR A 121 -39.64 -16.77 -11.70
N ILE A 122 -40.38 -15.71 -11.49
CA ILE A 122 -39.82 -14.38 -11.12
C ILE A 122 -39.03 -14.47 -9.82
N TRP A 123 -39.54 -15.19 -8.81
CA TRP A 123 -38.83 -15.35 -7.55
C TRP A 123 -37.53 -16.15 -7.71
N GLN A 124 -37.51 -17.19 -8.54
CA GLN A 124 -36.29 -17.95 -8.82
C GLN A 124 -35.26 -17.10 -9.60
N LEU A 125 -35.70 -16.37 -10.58
CA LEU A 125 -34.84 -15.41 -11.33
C LEU A 125 -34.29 -14.34 -10.40
N THR A 126 -35.13 -13.80 -9.50
CA THR A 126 -34.65 -12.80 -8.50
C THR A 126 -33.61 -13.40 -7.57
N LYS A 127 -33.80 -14.64 -7.12
CA LYS A 127 -32.76 -15.34 -6.32
C LYS A 127 -31.50 -15.57 -7.10
N ILE A 128 -31.56 -16.05 -8.33
CA ILE A 128 -30.39 -16.26 -9.20
C ILE A 128 -29.68 -14.92 -9.37
N PHE A 129 -30.42 -13.87 -9.65
CA PHE A 129 -29.85 -12.52 -9.80
C PHE A 129 -29.22 -12.00 -8.51
N LEU A 130 -29.91 -12.10 -7.36
CA LEU A 130 -29.38 -11.64 -6.06
C LEU A 130 -28.15 -12.44 -5.65
N PHE A 131 -28.20 -13.75 -5.77
CA PHE A 131 -27.05 -14.60 -5.47
C PHE A 131 -25.93 -14.37 -6.47
N GLY A 132 -26.22 -14.28 -7.76
CA GLY A 132 -25.23 -13.98 -8.79
C GLY A 132 -24.59 -12.61 -8.59
N ALA A 133 -25.38 -11.55 -8.38
CA ALA A 133 -24.88 -10.20 -8.15
C ALA A 133 -24.06 -10.11 -6.84
N PHE A 134 -24.46 -10.82 -5.79
CA PHE A 134 -23.75 -10.82 -4.52
C PHE A 134 -22.44 -11.61 -4.56
N PHE A 135 -22.34 -12.62 -5.44
CA PHE A 135 -21.19 -13.50 -5.59
C PHE A 135 -20.48 -13.33 -6.93
N VAL A 136 -20.57 -12.18 -7.57
CA VAL A 136 -19.65 -11.84 -8.65
C VAL A 136 -18.23 -11.80 -8.04
N ASN A 137 -17.58 -12.92 -8.06
CA ASN A 137 -16.23 -13.09 -7.53
C ASN A 137 -15.29 -13.35 -8.69
N ILE A 138 -14.48 -12.34 -8.99
CA ILE A 138 -13.48 -12.36 -10.06
C ILE A 138 -12.49 -13.52 -9.82
N MET A 139 -12.09 -13.76 -8.57
CA MET A 139 -11.18 -14.86 -8.22
C MET A 139 -11.83 -16.23 -8.49
N PHE A 140 -13.14 -16.39 -8.28
CA PHE A 140 -13.83 -17.61 -8.65
C PHE A 140 -13.88 -17.80 -10.19
N GLY A 141 -13.96 -16.73 -10.95
CA GLY A 141 -13.83 -16.75 -12.41
C GLY A 141 -12.45 -17.27 -12.83
N LEU A 142 -11.40 -16.86 -12.16
CA LEU A 142 -10.04 -17.39 -12.36
C LEU A 142 -9.97 -18.89 -11.99
N GLY A 143 -10.57 -19.29 -10.87
CA GLY A 143 -10.65 -20.68 -10.43
C GLY A 143 -11.41 -21.56 -11.42
N LEU A 144 -12.52 -21.05 -11.97
CA LEU A 144 -13.29 -21.76 -13.00
C LEU A 144 -12.46 -21.95 -14.28
N THR A 145 -11.70 -20.93 -14.71
CA THR A 145 -10.78 -21.04 -15.85
C THR A 145 -9.71 -22.09 -15.57
N TYR A 146 -9.14 -22.10 -14.37
CA TYR A 146 -8.17 -23.09 -13.93
C TYR A 146 -8.68 -24.53 -14.05
N ILE A 147 -9.97 -24.76 -13.67
CA ILE A 147 -10.63 -26.05 -13.81
C ILE A 147 -10.86 -26.41 -15.28
N LEU A 148 -11.34 -25.45 -16.09
CA LEU A 148 -11.69 -25.71 -17.49
C LEU A 148 -10.46 -26.02 -18.36
N GLU A 149 -9.28 -25.54 -17.97
CA GLU A 149 -8.01 -25.87 -18.63
C GLU A 149 -7.44 -27.23 -18.20
N GLY A 150 -8.13 -27.96 -17.35
CA GLY A 150 -7.75 -29.32 -16.97
C GLY A 150 -6.64 -29.37 -15.90
N ASN A 151 -6.39 -28.26 -15.18
CA ASN A 151 -5.41 -28.26 -14.11
C ASN A 151 -5.90 -29.03 -12.90
N ASP A 152 -4.97 -29.68 -12.17
CA ASP A 152 -5.30 -30.43 -10.97
C ASP A 152 -5.57 -29.45 -9.80
N LEU A 153 -6.73 -29.64 -9.17
CA LEU A 153 -7.14 -28.92 -7.98
C LEU A 153 -6.67 -29.56 -6.68
N GLY A 154 -6.01 -30.71 -6.75
CA GLY A 154 -5.60 -31.47 -5.58
C GLY A 154 -6.76 -31.96 -4.70
N VAL A 155 -7.97 -32.10 -5.25
CA VAL A 155 -9.18 -32.48 -4.46
C VAL A 155 -9.01 -33.83 -3.76
N ASN A 156 -8.18 -34.70 -4.28
CA ASN A 156 -7.79 -35.98 -3.67
C ASN A 156 -7.04 -35.80 -2.34
N LYS A 157 -6.43 -34.63 -2.11
CA LYS A 157 -5.73 -34.27 -0.87
C LYS A 157 -6.63 -33.65 0.20
N LEU A 158 -7.91 -33.36 -0.08
CA LEU A 158 -8.84 -32.82 0.92
C LEU A 158 -9.00 -33.68 2.17
N PRO A 159 -9.02 -35.03 2.11
CA PRO A 159 -9.05 -35.86 3.33
C PRO A 159 -7.81 -35.63 4.22
N GLU A 160 -6.65 -35.45 3.65
CA GLU A 160 -5.42 -35.14 4.38
C GLU A 160 -5.52 -33.75 5.06
N LEU A 161 -6.06 -32.75 4.36
CA LEU A 161 -6.33 -31.43 4.93
C LEU A 161 -7.18 -31.51 6.20
N PHE A 162 -8.28 -32.27 6.17
CA PHE A 162 -9.13 -32.44 7.34
C PHE A 162 -8.45 -33.18 8.51
N SER A 163 -7.34 -33.88 8.26
CA SER A 163 -6.56 -34.54 9.30
C SER A 163 -5.58 -33.59 10.00
N LEU A 164 -5.17 -32.48 9.38
CA LEU A 164 -4.14 -31.57 9.89
C LEU A 164 -4.40 -31.04 11.31
N PRO A 165 -5.65 -30.65 11.71
CA PRO A 165 -5.91 -30.20 13.08
C PRO A 165 -5.77 -31.30 14.13
N PHE A 166 -5.90 -32.58 13.76
CA PHE A 166 -5.83 -33.73 14.69
C PHE A 166 -4.41 -34.27 14.90
N GLY A 167 -3.45 -33.69 14.21
CA GLY A 167 -2.03 -34.00 14.29
C GLY A 167 -1.45 -34.28 12.93
N THR A 168 -0.28 -33.71 12.67
CA THR A 168 0.52 -34.11 11.50
C THR A 168 1.06 -35.50 11.78
N PRO A 169 0.84 -36.51 10.94
CA PRO A 169 1.52 -37.79 11.06
C PRO A 169 3.03 -37.56 11.06
N GLN A 170 3.77 -38.24 11.91
CA GLN A 170 5.24 -38.18 11.88
C GLN A 170 5.70 -38.55 10.45
N GLY A 171 6.34 -37.61 9.76
CA GLY A 171 6.80 -37.80 8.38
C GLY A 171 5.84 -37.36 7.28
N SER A 172 4.63 -36.86 7.57
CA SER A 172 3.79 -36.19 6.55
C SER A 172 4.17 -34.73 6.43
N ASP A 173 4.42 -34.29 5.20
CA ASP A 173 4.63 -32.89 4.90
C ASP A 173 3.26 -32.17 4.72
N GLY A 174 2.70 -31.72 5.85
CA GLY A 174 1.42 -31.02 5.86
C GLY A 174 1.48 -29.72 5.07
N ALA A 175 2.63 -29.05 5.03
CA ALA A 175 2.85 -27.88 4.21
C ALA A 175 2.78 -28.23 2.73
N GLN A 176 3.36 -29.34 2.29
CA GLN A 176 3.28 -29.79 0.91
C GLN A 176 1.85 -30.10 0.49
N THR A 177 1.08 -30.77 1.35
CA THR A 177 -0.37 -30.99 1.11
C THR A 177 -1.13 -29.68 0.95
N VAL A 178 -0.84 -28.67 1.78
CA VAL A 178 -1.47 -27.35 1.68
C VAL A 178 -1.03 -26.64 0.41
N ILE A 179 0.26 -26.71 0.05
CA ILE A 179 0.80 -26.11 -1.17
C ILE A 179 0.06 -26.62 -2.42
N GLU A 180 -0.15 -27.93 -2.52
CA GLU A 180 -0.88 -28.55 -3.62
C GLU A 180 -2.36 -28.13 -3.69
N LEU A 181 -2.93 -27.75 -2.55
CA LEU A 181 -4.31 -27.28 -2.41
C LEU A 181 -4.49 -25.76 -2.51
N ILE A 182 -3.42 -24.96 -2.65
CA ILE A 182 -3.52 -23.49 -2.68
C ILE A 182 -4.58 -22.99 -3.70
N PRO A 183 -4.64 -23.48 -4.97
CA PRO A 183 -5.68 -23.02 -5.90
C PRO A 183 -7.10 -23.34 -5.40
N THR A 184 -7.30 -24.49 -4.81
CA THR A 184 -8.59 -24.91 -4.25
C THR A 184 -8.96 -24.10 -3.03
N LEU A 185 -8.02 -23.89 -2.11
CA LEU A 185 -8.23 -23.17 -0.84
C LEU A 185 -8.42 -21.66 -1.05
N THR A 186 -7.82 -21.10 -2.07
CA THR A 186 -7.88 -19.64 -2.33
C THR A 186 -8.98 -19.27 -3.33
N LEU A 187 -9.16 -20.04 -4.39
CA LEU A 187 -10.06 -19.68 -5.49
C LEU A 187 -11.44 -20.36 -5.42
N ILE A 188 -11.52 -21.56 -4.86
CA ILE A 188 -12.73 -22.39 -4.94
C ILE A 188 -13.48 -22.47 -3.60
N ILE A 189 -12.79 -22.77 -2.52
CA ILE A 189 -13.40 -22.98 -1.20
C ILE A 189 -14.06 -21.72 -0.63
N PRO A 190 -13.44 -20.55 -0.58
CA PRO A 190 -14.04 -19.37 0.05
C PRO A 190 -15.37 -18.94 -0.59
N PRO A 191 -15.50 -18.82 -1.91
CA PRO A 191 -16.79 -18.47 -2.52
C PRO A 191 -17.87 -19.54 -2.30
N ILE A 192 -17.53 -20.85 -2.31
CA ILE A 192 -18.49 -21.92 -2.02
C ILE A 192 -18.93 -21.86 -0.56
N LEU A 193 -18.01 -21.72 0.39
CA LEU A 193 -18.34 -21.55 1.81
C LEU A 193 -19.19 -20.30 2.03
N GLY A 194 -18.86 -19.18 1.37
CA GLY A 194 -19.65 -17.96 1.40
C GLY A 194 -21.09 -18.18 0.95
N VAL A 195 -21.31 -18.85 -0.19
CA VAL A 195 -22.65 -19.19 -0.69
C VAL A 195 -23.43 -20.07 0.29
N ILE A 196 -22.77 -21.10 0.83
CA ILE A 196 -23.41 -22.02 1.82
C ILE A 196 -23.74 -21.25 3.10
N GLY A 197 -22.81 -20.41 3.61
CA GLY A 197 -23.01 -19.59 4.80
C GLY A 197 -24.20 -18.64 4.68
N ILE A 198 -24.26 -17.86 3.58
CA ILE A 198 -25.39 -16.96 3.32
C ILE A 198 -26.69 -17.74 3.17
N ARG A 199 -26.66 -18.89 2.50
CA ARG A 199 -27.83 -19.77 2.42
C ARG A 199 -28.32 -20.24 3.79
N LEU A 200 -27.42 -20.63 4.69
CA LEU A 200 -27.75 -20.98 6.06
C LEU A 200 -28.37 -19.77 6.79
N VAL A 201 -27.79 -18.58 6.70
CA VAL A 201 -28.33 -17.38 7.33
C VAL A 201 -29.73 -17.05 6.80
N ILE A 202 -29.95 -17.05 5.49
CA ILE A 202 -31.25 -16.69 4.90
C ILE A 202 -32.31 -17.79 5.14
N TYR A 203 -32.01 -19.05 4.84
CA TYR A 203 -33.00 -20.11 4.88
C TYR A 203 -33.17 -20.75 6.25
N VAL A 204 -32.10 -20.96 7.01
CA VAL A 204 -32.19 -21.57 8.33
C VAL A 204 -32.45 -20.50 9.38
N GLY A 205 -31.63 -19.41 9.37
CA GLY A 205 -31.74 -18.32 10.33
C GLY A 205 -33.02 -17.51 10.15
N PHE A 206 -33.06 -16.69 9.10
CA PHE A 206 -34.14 -15.71 8.88
C PHE A 206 -35.51 -16.36 8.70
N HIS A 207 -35.59 -17.39 7.86
CA HIS A 207 -36.84 -18.13 7.64
C HIS A 207 -37.37 -18.78 8.91
N SER A 208 -36.50 -19.38 9.74
CA SER A 208 -36.90 -20.01 10.99
C SER A 208 -37.33 -18.98 12.04
N ILE A 209 -36.65 -17.83 12.12
CA ILE A 209 -37.06 -16.75 13.02
C ILE A 209 -38.43 -16.21 12.63
N ILE A 210 -38.69 -15.94 11.35
CA ILE A 210 -40.01 -15.49 10.89
C ILE A 210 -41.07 -16.54 11.16
N ARG A 211 -40.75 -17.81 10.95
CA ARG A 211 -41.70 -18.92 11.26
C ARG A 211 -42.01 -18.99 12.75
N VAL A 212 -41.03 -18.85 13.62
CA VAL A 212 -41.20 -18.80 15.08
C VAL A 212 -42.10 -17.62 15.46
N LEU A 213 -41.82 -16.41 14.96
CA LEU A 213 -42.60 -15.21 15.26
C LEU A 213 -44.04 -15.33 14.79
N THR A 214 -44.26 -15.78 13.56
CA THR A 214 -45.63 -15.97 13.01
C THR A 214 -46.40 -17.04 13.77
N SER A 215 -45.77 -18.15 14.15
CA SER A 215 -46.41 -19.21 14.95
C SER A 215 -46.69 -18.74 16.37
N TYR A 216 -45.82 -17.97 17.00
CA TYR A 216 -46.04 -17.37 18.31
C TYR A 216 -47.24 -16.42 18.30
N ILE A 217 -47.35 -15.52 17.32
CA ILE A 217 -48.46 -14.60 17.16
C ILE A 217 -49.76 -15.36 16.97
N TYR A 218 -49.77 -16.42 16.14
CA TYR A 218 -50.95 -17.25 15.91
C TYR A 218 -51.40 -18.03 17.16
N ASP A 219 -50.46 -18.74 17.81
CA ASP A 219 -50.77 -19.54 18.99
C ASP A 219 -51.17 -18.67 20.21
N SER A 220 -50.59 -17.46 20.32
CA SER A 220 -51.00 -16.46 21.32
C SER A 220 -52.39 -15.96 21.04
N SER A 221 -52.80 -15.75 19.78
CA SER A 221 -54.17 -15.37 19.41
C SER A 221 -55.21 -16.41 19.71
N GLN A 222 -54.82 -17.71 19.76
CA GLN A 222 -55.63 -18.86 20.10
C GLN A 222 -55.58 -19.25 21.58
N GLY A 223 -54.82 -18.52 22.41
CA GLY A 223 -54.65 -18.78 23.86
C GLY A 223 -53.89 -20.05 24.22
N LYS A 224 -53.19 -20.64 23.28
CA LYS A 224 -52.46 -21.93 23.47
C LYS A 224 -51.05 -21.89 22.87
N PRO A 225 -50.14 -21.07 23.39
CA PRO A 225 -48.78 -21.00 22.85
C PRO A 225 -48.02 -22.31 23.14
N LYS A 226 -47.55 -22.98 22.08
CA LYS A 226 -46.68 -24.18 22.17
C LYS A 226 -45.23 -23.78 22.28
N PHE A 227 -44.81 -23.30 23.44
CA PHE A 227 -43.50 -22.72 23.68
C PHE A 227 -42.34 -23.65 23.28
N LEU A 228 -42.48 -24.95 23.48
CA LEU A 228 -41.46 -25.94 23.16
C LEU A 228 -41.10 -25.99 21.65
N ASN A 229 -42.04 -25.75 20.75
CA ASN A 229 -41.79 -25.73 19.31
C ASN A 229 -40.96 -24.54 18.88
N TYR A 230 -41.05 -23.42 19.60
CA TYR A 230 -40.29 -22.22 19.31
C TYR A 230 -38.85 -22.37 19.76
N VAL A 231 -38.65 -22.84 21.01
CA VAL A 231 -37.32 -23.13 21.57
C VAL A 231 -36.59 -24.15 20.70
N SER A 232 -37.24 -25.25 20.34
CA SER A 232 -36.66 -26.28 19.46
C SER A 232 -36.18 -25.74 18.12
N THR A 233 -36.97 -24.83 17.51
CA THR A 233 -36.55 -24.25 16.23
C THR A 233 -35.34 -23.29 16.38
N ILE A 234 -35.31 -22.48 17.45
CA ILE A 234 -34.20 -21.59 17.75
C ILE A 234 -32.93 -22.41 18.04
N GLU A 235 -33.01 -23.46 18.82
CA GLU A 235 -31.91 -24.37 19.13
C GLU A 235 -31.33 -25.02 17.87
N ALA A 236 -32.21 -25.49 16.96
CA ALA A 236 -31.75 -26.06 15.69
C ALA A 236 -30.94 -25.02 14.87
N VAL A 237 -31.43 -23.77 14.80
CA VAL A 237 -30.76 -22.68 14.08
C VAL A 237 -29.40 -22.40 14.68
N ILE A 238 -29.33 -22.23 16.00
CA ILE A 238 -28.09 -21.97 16.71
C ILE A 238 -27.14 -23.15 16.56
N GLY A 239 -27.64 -24.40 16.74
CA GLY A 239 -26.82 -25.61 16.60
C GLY A 239 -26.23 -25.78 15.22
N ILE A 240 -26.99 -25.52 14.16
CA ILE A 240 -26.50 -25.56 12.77
C ILE A 240 -25.45 -24.44 12.55
N GLY A 241 -25.66 -23.22 13.11
CA GLY A 241 -24.70 -22.13 13.03
C GLY A 241 -23.37 -22.48 13.71
N ILE A 242 -23.40 -23.13 14.87
CA ILE A 242 -22.21 -23.59 15.59
C ILE A 242 -21.50 -24.72 14.83
N ILE A 243 -22.23 -25.68 14.26
CA ILE A 243 -21.63 -26.72 13.40
C ILE A 243 -20.94 -26.07 12.19
N TRP A 244 -21.62 -25.11 11.57
CA TRP A 244 -21.02 -24.35 10.44
C TRP A 244 -19.73 -23.63 10.84
N ALA A 245 -19.72 -22.98 12.01
CA ALA A 245 -18.50 -22.36 12.53
C ALA A 245 -17.37 -23.39 12.74
N GLY A 246 -17.69 -24.56 13.31
CA GLY A 246 -16.76 -25.68 13.49
C GLY A 246 -16.18 -26.21 12.17
N ILE A 247 -16.99 -26.28 11.11
CA ILE A 247 -16.55 -26.70 9.78
C ILE A 247 -15.58 -25.64 9.19
N ASN A 248 -15.87 -24.34 9.36
CA ASN A 248 -14.99 -23.29 8.87
C ASN A 248 -13.62 -23.28 9.56
N MET A 249 -13.50 -23.84 10.76
CA MET A 249 -12.21 -23.93 11.47
C MET A 249 -11.21 -24.89 10.82
N PHE A 250 -11.64 -25.73 9.88
CA PHE A 250 -10.71 -26.52 9.05
C PHE A 250 -10.01 -25.67 7.98
N PHE A 251 -10.59 -24.52 7.67
CA PHE A 251 -10.09 -23.57 6.69
C PHE A 251 -9.66 -22.29 7.42
N THR A 252 -8.75 -22.41 8.38
CA THR A 252 -8.18 -21.28 9.14
C THR A 252 -6.69 -21.17 8.90
N GLU A 253 -6.21 -19.95 8.90
CA GLU A 253 -4.78 -19.63 8.70
C GLU A 253 -3.87 -20.19 9.80
N GLN A 254 -4.44 -20.38 11.01
CA GLN A 254 -3.71 -20.87 12.17
C GLN A 254 -4.22 -22.24 12.59
N ILE A 255 -3.34 -23.22 12.50
CA ILE A 255 -3.58 -24.56 13.07
C ILE A 255 -2.50 -24.83 14.10
N ASP A 256 -2.94 -25.09 15.33
CA ASP A 256 -2.10 -25.44 16.47
C ASP A 256 -2.61 -26.71 17.18
N TYR A 257 -1.91 -27.09 18.23
CA TYR A 257 -2.26 -28.28 19.02
C TYR A 257 -3.60 -28.17 19.76
N ASN A 258 -4.20 -26.98 19.91
CA ASN A 258 -5.50 -26.73 20.50
C ASN A 258 -6.64 -26.77 19.50
N THR A 259 -6.38 -26.51 18.22
CA THR A 259 -7.39 -26.40 17.16
C THR A 259 -8.34 -27.61 17.14
N LYS A 260 -7.83 -28.85 17.34
CA LYS A 260 -8.63 -30.06 17.40
C LYS A 260 -9.69 -30.06 18.52
N TYR A 261 -9.37 -29.47 19.68
CA TYR A 261 -10.30 -29.42 20.82
C TYR A 261 -11.37 -28.36 20.59
N VAL A 262 -11.02 -27.26 19.96
CA VAL A 262 -11.98 -26.21 19.58
C VAL A 262 -12.94 -26.74 18.53
N ILE A 263 -12.45 -27.40 17.48
CA ILE A 263 -13.27 -28.04 16.45
C ILE A 263 -14.17 -29.10 17.10
N GLY A 264 -13.62 -29.99 17.90
CA GLY A 264 -14.39 -31.05 18.59
C GLY A 264 -15.45 -30.47 19.52
N GLY A 265 -15.12 -29.46 20.31
CA GLY A 265 -16.04 -28.78 21.22
C GLY A 265 -17.18 -28.06 20.48
N THR A 266 -16.91 -27.36 19.41
CA THR A 266 -17.93 -26.67 18.60
C THR A 266 -18.83 -27.64 17.88
N LEU A 267 -18.31 -28.70 17.27
CA LEU A 267 -19.11 -29.74 16.63
C LEU A 267 -19.96 -30.50 17.63
N ALA A 268 -19.43 -30.84 18.82
CA ALA A 268 -20.18 -31.49 19.89
C ALA A 268 -21.30 -30.59 20.42
N ALA A 269 -21.03 -29.31 20.70
CA ALA A 269 -22.03 -28.37 21.20
C ALA A 269 -23.15 -28.13 20.17
N GLY A 270 -22.77 -27.93 18.91
CA GLY A 270 -23.73 -27.75 17.82
C GLY A 270 -24.60 -28.98 17.60
N SER A 271 -23.98 -30.20 17.62
CA SER A 271 -24.71 -31.47 17.50
C SER A 271 -25.63 -31.71 18.67
N ALA A 272 -25.24 -31.38 19.90
CA ALA A 272 -26.07 -31.47 21.08
C ALA A 272 -27.33 -30.59 20.96
N LEU A 273 -27.18 -29.31 20.51
CA LEU A 273 -28.32 -28.42 20.29
C LEU A 273 -29.27 -28.94 19.21
N VAL A 274 -28.75 -29.45 18.10
CA VAL A 274 -29.57 -30.07 17.04
C VAL A 274 -30.27 -31.33 17.57
N GLY A 275 -29.56 -32.15 18.33
CA GLY A 275 -30.13 -33.36 19.00
C GLY A 275 -31.26 -33.00 19.96
N PHE A 276 -31.09 -32.00 20.83
CA PHE A 276 -32.14 -31.49 21.70
C PHE A 276 -33.33 -30.94 20.91
N SER A 277 -33.11 -30.23 19.84
CA SER A 277 -34.16 -29.73 18.95
C SER A 277 -34.99 -30.89 18.35
N ILE A 278 -34.32 -31.92 17.84
CA ILE A 278 -34.97 -33.11 17.27
C ILE A 278 -35.77 -33.85 18.36
N PHE A 279 -35.18 -34.07 19.53
CA PHE A 279 -35.81 -34.73 20.67
C PHE A 279 -37.07 -33.99 21.10
N ASP A 280 -37.04 -32.67 21.23
CA ASP A 280 -38.21 -31.88 21.60
C ASP A 280 -39.31 -31.91 20.55
N LYS A 281 -38.95 -31.90 19.28
CA LYS A 281 -39.93 -32.00 18.19
C LYS A 281 -40.66 -33.36 18.18
N ILE A 282 -39.99 -34.43 18.55
CA ILE A 282 -40.57 -35.75 18.69
C ILE A 282 -41.47 -35.78 19.92
N ARG A 283 -41.00 -35.27 21.07
CA ARG A 283 -41.69 -35.28 22.36
C ARG A 283 -42.89 -34.35 22.41
N SER A 284 -42.86 -33.19 21.72
CA SER A 284 -43.95 -32.23 21.67
C SER A 284 -45.27 -32.84 21.12
N LYS A 285 -45.16 -33.98 20.44
CA LYS A 285 -46.34 -34.72 19.95
C LYS A 285 -47.00 -35.62 21.02
N VAL A 286 -46.27 -35.89 22.13
CA VAL A 286 -46.71 -36.95 23.09
C VAL A 286 -47.04 -36.42 24.48
N LEU A 287 -46.46 -35.36 25.02
CA LEU A 287 -46.59 -34.96 26.44
C LEU A 287 -46.48 -33.46 26.72
N THR A 288 -47.26 -33.00 27.74
CA THR A 288 -47.10 -31.68 28.41
C THR A 288 -46.10 -31.82 29.56
N HIS A 289 -44.87 -31.39 29.39
CA HIS A 289 -43.81 -31.47 30.42
C HIS A 289 -43.36 -30.09 30.89
N PRO A 290 -42.82 -29.95 32.14
CA PRO A 290 -42.35 -28.70 32.69
C PRO A 290 -41.09 -28.23 31.99
N ILE A 291 -41.18 -27.13 31.27
CA ILE A 291 -40.13 -26.49 30.43
C ILE A 291 -38.88 -26.19 31.23
N LYS A 292 -38.97 -25.85 32.52
CA LYS A 292 -37.85 -25.44 33.37
C LYS A 292 -36.78 -26.53 33.50
N ARG A 293 -37.15 -27.77 33.72
CA ARG A 293 -36.22 -28.88 33.90
C ARG A 293 -35.45 -29.19 32.64
N ASP A 294 -36.12 -29.16 31.51
CA ASP A 294 -35.49 -29.44 30.21
C ASP A 294 -34.53 -28.34 29.78
N LEU A 295 -34.81 -27.06 30.12
CA LEU A 295 -33.92 -25.95 29.91
C LEU A 295 -32.65 -26.09 30.77
N TYR A 296 -32.76 -26.44 32.05
CA TYR A 296 -31.61 -26.69 32.92
C TYR A 296 -30.72 -27.82 32.42
N ILE A 297 -31.27 -28.90 31.91
CA ILE A 297 -30.51 -30.04 31.37
C ILE A 297 -29.67 -29.57 30.16
N ARG A 298 -30.24 -28.74 29.28
CA ARG A 298 -29.56 -28.22 28.11
C ARG A 298 -28.43 -27.27 28.46
N ILE A 299 -28.72 -26.29 29.33
CA ILE A 299 -27.71 -25.34 29.83
C ILE A 299 -26.57 -26.12 30.50
N PHE A 300 -26.92 -27.10 31.34
CA PHE A 300 -25.94 -27.96 32.00
C PHE A 300 -25.11 -28.77 31.00
N ALA A 301 -25.72 -29.33 29.96
CA ALA A 301 -25.00 -30.09 28.93
C ALA A 301 -24.04 -29.21 28.14
N LEU A 302 -24.46 -27.99 27.75
CA LEU A 302 -23.58 -27.03 27.05
C LEU A 302 -22.44 -26.55 27.95
N ILE A 303 -22.77 -26.25 29.21
CA ILE A 303 -21.73 -25.87 30.20
C ILE A 303 -20.75 -27.02 30.43
N ALA A 304 -21.25 -28.25 30.55
CA ALA A 304 -20.42 -29.45 30.72
C ALA A 304 -19.46 -29.65 29.51
N ILE A 305 -19.96 -29.48 28.28
CA ILE A 305 -19.12 -29.54 27.07
C ILE A 305 -18.07 -28.45 27.12
N GLY A 306 -18.46 -27.24 27.46
CA GLY A 306 -17.52 -26.10 27.60
C GLY A 306 -16.47 -26.32 28.67
N ILE A 307 -16.87 -26.81 29.86
CA ILE A 307 -15.94 -27.11 30.95
C ILE A 307 -15.00 -28.25 30.56
N ILE A 308 -15.50 -29.33 29.95
CA ILE A 308 -14.67 -30.46 29.51
C ILE A 308 -13.64 -29.99 28.48
N ALA A 309 -14.10 -29.31 27.42
CA ALA A 309 -13.20 -28.78 26.38
C ALA A 309 -12.20 -27.78 26.96
N GLY A 310 -12.66 -26.82 27.78
CA GLY A 310 -11.80 -25.83 28.43
C GLY A 310 -10.80 -26.43 29.41
N SER A 311 -11.20 -27.45 30.17
CA SER A 311 -10.29 -28.16 31.09
C SER A 311 -9.22 -28.95 30.34
N ILE A 312 -9.58 -29.63 29.25
CA ILE A 312 -8.60 -30.32 28.40
C ILE A 312 -7.63 -29.32 27.79
N MET A 313 -8.11 -28.18 27.29
CA MET A 313 -7.25 -27.12 26.74
C MET A 313 -6.35 -26.52 27.82
N ALA A 314 -6.86 -26.25 29.03
CA ALA A 314 -6.07 -25.70 30.11
C ALA A 314 -4.93 -26.64 30.56
N VAL A 315 -5.23 -27.96 30.71
CA VAL A 315 -4.21 -28.96 31.01
C VAL A 315 -3.19 -29.07 29.87
N ASN A 316 -3.67 -29.09 28.63
CA ASN A 316 -2.81 -29.18 27.45
C ASN A 316 -1.91 -27.95 27.32
N ASN A 317 -2.43 -26.73 27.58
CA ASN A 317 -1.65 -25.50 27.60
C ASN A 317 -0.57 -25.53 28.69
N SER A 318 -0.92 -25.98 29.91
CA SER A 318 0.04 -26.09 31.00
C SER A 318 1.19 -27.05 30.68
N ILE A 319 0.90 -28.13 29.98
CA ILE A 319 1.94 -29.08 29.52
C ILE A 319 2.75 -28.44 28.38
N ALA A 320 2.06 -27.77 27.46
CA ALA A 320 2.70 -27.12 26.33
C ALA A 320 3.63 -25.97 26.77
N ASP A 321 3.28 -25.22 27.82
CA ASP A 321 4.12 -24.14 28.35
C ASP A 321 5.47 -24.67 28.89
N THR A 322 5.49 -25.88 29.44
CA THR A 322 6.70 -26.54 29.96
C THR A 322 7.46 -27.30 28.86
N ARG A 323 6.77 -27.75 27.81
CA ARG A 323 7.36 -28.52 26.69
C ARG A 323 7.05 -27.84 25.36
N LYS A 324 7.24 -26.53 25.30
CA LYS A 324 6.78 -25.69 24.20
C LYS A 324 7.33 -26.14 22.84
N ILE A 325 8.60 -26.47 22.76
CA ILE A 325 9.25 -26.91 21.53
C ILE A 325 8.68 -28.24 21.04
N GLU A 326 8.44 -29.19 21.94
CA GLU A 326 7.89 -30.50 21.60
C GLU A 326 6.44 -30.40 21.06
N TYR A 327 5.60 -29.54 21.67
CA TYR A 327 4.19 -29.39 21.31
C TYR A 327 3.96 -28.51 20.10
N LEU A 328 4.67 -27.40 19.98
CA LEU A 328 4.53 -26.46 18.86
C LEU A 328 5.41 -26.83 17.66
N GLY A 329 6.54 -27.50 17.89
CA GLY A 329 7.53 -27.80 16.85
C GLY A 329 6.94 -28.34 15.55
N PRO A 330 6.08 -29.41 15.59
CA PRO A 330 5.50 -29.96 14.38
C PRO A 330 4.63 -28.96 13.58
N TYR A 331 3.88 -28.09 14.26
CA TYR A 331 3.04 -27.08 13.63
C TYR A 331 3.88 -25.90 13.10
N THR A 332 4.87 -25.49 13.89
CA THR A 332 5.82 -24.43 13.51
C THR A 332 6.65 -24.82 12.29
N GLN A 333 7.07 -26.09 12.20
CA GLN A 333 7.77 -26.58 11.01
C GLN A 333 6.94 -26.44 9.74
N GLN A 334 5.64 -26.77 9.80
CA GLN A 334 4.71 -26.62 8.67
C GLN A 334 4.49 -25.13 8.33
N GLN A 335 4.35 -24.30 9.36
CA GLN A 335 4.25 -22.85 9.20
C GLN A 335 5.48 -22.26 8.50
N ILE A 336 6.67 -22.61 8.92
CA ILE A 336 7.93 -22.15 8.30
C ILE A 336 7.96 -22.59 6.83
N SER A 337 7.74 -23.90 6.57
CA SER A 337 7.80 -24.46 5.20
C SER A 337 6.81 -23.78 4.26
N LEU A 338 5.55 -23.60 4.69
CA LEU A 338 4.54 -22.95 3.87
C LEU A 338 4.86 -21.48 3.60
N ASN A 339 5.22 -20.71 4.64
CA ASN A 339 5.46 -19.27 4.46
C ASN A 339 6.73 -18.99 3.64
N ARG A 340 7.75 -19.85 3.72
CA ARG A 340 8.89 -19.82 2.80
C ARG A 340 8.45 -20.02 1.34
N TYR A 341 7.54 -20.97 1.09
CA TYR A 341 6.97 -21.18 -0.24
C TYR A 341 6.13 -19.98 -0.72
N LEU A 342 5.27 -19.43 0.15
CA LEU A 342 4.43 -18.27 -0.19
C LEU A 342 5.27 -17.08 -0.68
N ALA A 343 6.40 -16.83 -0.04
CA ALA A 343 7.30 -15.72 -0.35
C ALA A 343 8.49 -16.10 -1.24
N GLU A 344 8.57 -17.34 -1.76
CA GLU A 344 9.67 -17.85 -2.61
C GLU A 344 11.05 -17.74 -1.95
N LEU A 345 11.14 -17.86 -0.62
CA LEU A 345 12.40 -17.67 0.12
C LEU A 345 13.48 -18.72 -0.19
N ASP A 346 13.10 -19.87 -0.73
CA ASP A 346 14.06 -20.90 -1.15
C ASP A 346 14.86 -20.48 -2.40
N LYS A 347 14.41 -19.44 -3.11
CA LYS A 347 15.13 -18.83 -4.22
C LYS A 347 16.13 -17.75 -3.77
N VAL A 348 16.07 -17.31 -2.50
CA VAL A 348 16.99 -16.29 -1.96
C VAL A 348 18.35 -16.92 -1.72
N LYS A 349 19.39 -16.37 -2.35
CA LYS A 349 20.77 -16.80 -2.17
C LYS A 349 21.37 -16.10 -0.96
N VAL A 350 21.69 -16.86 0.09
CA VAL A 350 22.37 -16.35 1.28
C VAL A 350 23.88 -16.46 1.10
N THR A 351 24.61 -15.36 1.29
CA THR A 351 26.05 -15.28 1.17
C THR A 351 26.61 -14.63 2.44
N PRO A 352 27.50 -15.30 3.19
CA PRO A 352 28.16 -14.68 4.33
C PRO A 352 28.97 -13.46 3.88
N ASN A 353 28.76 -12.32 4.53
CA ASN A 353 29.55 -11.11 4.34
C ASN A 353 30.58 -10.99 5.48
N ASP A 354 31.70 -11.63 5.31
CA ASP A 354 32.82 -11.57 6.28
C ASP A 354 33.55 -10.24 6.10
N VAL A 355 33.08 -9.24 6.80
CA VAL A 355 33.65 -7.89 6.73
C VAL A 355 34.99 -7.87 7.45
N LYS A 356 36.06 -7.86 6.67
CA LYS A 356 37.40 -7.59 7.17
C LYS A 356 37.67 -6.10 7.00
N LEU A 357 37.89 -5.41 8.13
CA LEU A 357 38.45 -4.05 8.07
C LEU A 357 39.89 -4.13 7.57
N THR A 358 40.08 -4.08 6.28
CA THR A 358 41.39 -3.89 5.64
C THR A 358 41.73 -2.41 5.69
N SER A 359 42.65 -2.02 6.58
CA SER A 359 43.22 -0.68 6.51
C SER A 359 44.03 -0.55 5.22
N VAL A 360 43.63 0.38 4.37
CA VAL A 360 44.44 0.73 3.17
C VAL A 360 45.65 1.52 3.65
N SER A 361 46.84 1.08 3.26
CA SER A 361 48.05 1.84 3.58
C SER A 361 47.91 3.29 3.08
N PRO A 362 48.31 4.32 3.86
CA PRO A 362 48.18 5.72 3.49
C PRO A 362 48.71 6.07 2.09
N ASN A 363 49.82 5.44 1.70
CA ASN A 363 50.46 5.67 0.40
C ASN A 363 49.64 5.08 -0.78
N ASN A 364 48.73 4.17 -0.51
CA ASN A 364 47.94 3.48 -1.53
C ASN A 364 46.47 3.96 -1.61
N ILE A 365 46.02 4.88 -0.74
CA ILE A 365 44.63 5.38 -0.70
C ILE A 365 44.23 5.95 -2.06
N LYS A 366 45.04 6.79 -2.65
CA LYS A 366 44.74 7.40 -3.97
C LYS A 366 44.58 6.39 -5.09
N SER A 367 45.49 5.39 -5.14
CA SER A 367 45.38 4.31 -6.14
C SER A 367 44.18 3.42 -5.89
N TYR A 368 43.83 3.20 -4.64
CA TYR A 368 42.62 2.46 -4.27
C TYR A 368 41.33 3.17 -4.69
N ILE A 369 41.26 4.50 -4.51
CA ILE A 369 40.14 5.33 -4.98
C ILE A 369 40.03 5.26 -6.51
N GLU A 370 41.16 5.44 -7.22
CA GLU A 370 41.17 5.41 -8.68
C GLU A 370 40.71 4.04 -9.23
N SER A 371 41.10 2.94 -8.56
CA SER A 371 40.64 1.60 -8.94
C SER A 371 39.16 1.31 -8.70
N ASN A 372 38.48 2.10 -7.85
CA ASN A 372 37.04 2.00 -7.56
C ASN A 372 36.23 3.21 -8.05
N LYS A 373 36.82 4.03 -8.90
CA LYS A 373 36.24 5.29 -9.37
C LYS A 373 34.89 5.10 -10.07
N ASP A 374 34.78 4.03 -10.86
CA ASP A 374 33.55 3.71 -11.58
C ASP A 374 32.35 3.46 -10.64
N VAL A 375 32.59 2.89 -9.45
CA VAL A 375 31.57 2.73 -8.41
C VAL A 375 31.30 4.06 -7.71
N LEU A 376 32.35 4.78 -7.32
CA LEU A 376 32.25 6.07 -6.64
C LEU A 376 31.48 7.11 -7.47
N ASP A 377 31.75 7.18 -8.79
CA ASP A 377 31.08 8.09 -9.71
C ASP A 377 29.58 7.74 -9.93
N SER A 378 29.18 6.49 -9.68
CA SER A 378 27.79 6.03 -9.80
C SER A 378 26.96 6.15 -8.51
N ILE A 379 27.58 6.59 -7.41
CA ILE A 379 26.88 6.73 -6.13
C ILE A 379 25.81 7.81 -6.24
N ARG A 380 24.54 7.41 -5.97
CA ARG A 380 23.41 8.32 -5.91
C ARG A 380 23.52 9.20 -4.66
N ILE A 381 23.61 10.52 -4.87
CA ILE A 381 23.70 11.49 -3.78
C ILE A 381 22.36 12.20 -3.55
N TRP A 382 21.62 12.47 -4.62
CA TRP A 382 20.33 13.15 -4.50
C TRP A 382 19.25 12.17 -4.07
N ASP A 383 18.62 12.50 -2.94
CA ASP A 383 17.39 11.83 -2.51
C ASP A 383 16.15 12.47 -3.14
N TRP A 384 15.00 11.82 -3.01
CA TRP A 384 13.76 12.24 -3.64
C TRP A 384 13.29 13.64 -3.17
N GLU A 385 13.41 13.95 -1.86
CA GLU A 385 12.97 15.24 -1.32
C GLU A 385 13.83 16.40 -1.86
N ALA A 386 15.16 16.23 -1.93
CA ALA A 386 16.05 17.22 -2.48
C ALA A 386 15.86 17.39 -3.98
N ALA A 387 15.67 16.30 -4.72
CA ALA A 387 15.33 16.33 -6.14
C ALA A 387 14.03 17.09 -6.39
N PHE A 388 13.00 16.80 -5.60
CA PHE A 388 11.70 17.47 -5.67
C PHE A 388 11.81 18.97 -5.40
N ALA A 389 12.51 19.34 -4.32
CA ALA A 389 12.72 20.74 -3.98
C ALA A 389 13.47 21.50 -5.08
N LYS A 390 14.42 20.83 -5.74
CA LYS A 390 15.21 21.42 -6.83
C LYS A 390 14.42 21.55 -8.13
N LEU A 391 13.52 20.60 -8.44
CA LEU A 391 12.69 20.62 -9.65
C LEU A 391 11.45 21.52 -9.52
N LYS A 392 10.97 21.79 -8.29
CA LYS A 392 9.74 22.55 -8.04
C LYS A 392 9.69 23.92 -8.76
N PRO A 393 10.75 24.75 -8.80
CA PRO A 393 10.72 26.02 -9.53
C PRO A 393 10.55 25.86 -11.04
N GLU A 394 10.91 24.72 -11.62
CA GLU A 394 10.81 24.45 -13.06
C GLU A 394 9.38 24.19 -13.55
N ILE A 395 8.41 23.92 -12.65
CA ILE A 395 6.98 23.83 -12.99
C ILE A 395 6.54 25.15 -13.64
N GLY A 396 7.05 26.27 -13.14
CA GLY A 396 6.74 27.60 -13.64
C GLY A 396 5.36 28.10 -13.16
N LEU A 397 4.76 28.99 -13.94
CA LEU A 397 3.51 29.69 -13.60
C LEU A 397 2.25 28.98 -14.14
N ILE A 398 2.26 27.67 -14.24
CA ILE A 398 1.07 26.92 -14.70
C ILE A 398 0.15 26.74 -13.50
N PRO A 399 -1.06 27.33 -13.50
CA PRO A 399 -1.99 27.22 -12.38
C PRO A 399 -2.39 25.76 -12.14
N TYR A 400 -2.61 25.40 -10.88
CA TYR A 400 -3.14 24.09 -10.46
C TYR A 400 -2.33 22.88 -10.90
N ILE A 401 -1.08 23.04 -11.32
CA ILE A 401 -0.14 21.94 -11.58
C ILE A 401 0.78 21.76 -10.38
N THR A 402 0.94 20.54 -9.93
CA THR A 402 1.87 20.12 -8.87
C THR A 402 2.54 18.82 -9.26
N PHE A 403 3.50 18.38 -8.46
CA PHE A 403 4.06 17.05 -8.62
C PHE A 403 3.06 15.97 -8.17
N GLY A 404 3.01 14.86 -8.92
CA GLY A 404 2.28 13.66 -8.57
C GLY A 404 3.14 12.73 -7.74
N ASP A 405 4.23 12.29 -8.33
CA ASP A 405 5.17 11.34 -7.77
C ASP A 405 6.60 11.65 -8.23
N ASN A 406 7.57 10.94 -7.67
CA ASN A 406 8.99 11.11 -7.97
C ASN A 406 9.70 9.75 -8.00
N ASP A 407 10.08 9.33 -9.19
CA ASP A 407 10.61 8.00 -9.46
C ASP A 407 12.09 8.01 -9.78
N ILE A 408 12.80 6.96 -9.37
CA ILE A 408 14.17 6.70 -9.81
C ILE A 408 14.17 5.84 -11.08
N LEU A 409 14.77 6.33 -12.13
CA LEU A 409 14.88 5.67 -13.43
C LEU A 409 16.32 5.47 -13.84
N ARG A 410 16.58 4.47 -14.71
CA ARG A 410 17.88 4.24 -15.31
C ARG A 410 17.82 4.44 -16.83
N PHE A 411 18.73 5.27 -17.34
CA PHE A 411 18.99 5.44 -18.77
C PHE A 411 20.49 5.44 -19.02
N ASN A 412 20.97 4.64 -19.94
CA ASN A 412 22.40 4.55 -20.29
C ASN A 412 23.32 4.41 -19.06
N ASN A 413 22.96 3.51 -18.14
CA ASN A 413 23.66 3.26 -16.86
C ASN A 413 23.78 4.51 -15.96
N THR A 414 22.91 5.49 -16.10
CA THR A 414 22.81 6.65 -15.23
C THR A 414 21.44 6.69 -14.58
N LEU A 415 21.41 7.03 -13.30
CA LEU A 415 20.20 7.14 -12.52
C LEU A 415 19.65 8.57 -12.56
N TYR A 416 18.35 8.68 -12.78
CA TYR A 416 17.62 9.95 -12.83
C TYR A 416 16.42 9.92 -11.89
N TRP A 417 16.21 11.01 -11.19
CA TRP A 417 14.94 11.28 -10.55
C TRP A 417 14.00 11.91 -11.57
N THR A 418 12.78 11.36 -11.66
CA THR A 418 11.74 11.87 -12.54
C THR A 418 10.52 12.23 -11.73
N ALA A 419 10.14 13.49 -11.77
CA ALA A 419 8.93 13.97 -11.13
C ALA A 419 7.79 14.05 -12.15
N SER A 420 6.77 13.22 -11.98
CA SER A 420 5.53 13.29 -12.73
C SER A 420 4.67 14.45 -12.25
N MET A 421 3.97 15.12 -13.16
CA MET A 421 3.10 16.25 -12.83
C MET A 421 1.64 15.87 -12.96
N LYS A 422 0.83 16.40 -12.06
CA LYS A 422 -0.63 16.23 -12.06
C LYS A 422 -1.35 17.55 -11.83
N PRO A 423 -2.52 17.74 -12.42
CA PRO A 423 -3.36 18.87 -12.12
C PRO A 423 -4.17 18.63 -10.84
N VAL A 424 -4.26 19.66 -10.00
CA VAL A 424 -5.03 19.63 -8.75
C VAL A 424 -5.78 20.94 -8.60
N VAL A 425 -7.08 20.95 -8.87
CA VAL A 425 -7.93 22.13 -8.67
C VAL A 425 -8.27 22.27 -7.19
N PRO A 426 -7.92 23.40 -6.53
CA PRO A 426 -8.19 23.59 -5.12
C PRO A 426 -9.68 23.58 -4.76
N ASN A 427 -10.02 23.09 -3.57
CA ASN A 427 -11.39 23.08 -3.06
C ASN A 427 -12.02 24.47 -2.87
N THR A 428 -11.19 25.54 -2.92
CA THR A 428 -11.64 26.94 -2.84
C THR A 428 -12.27 27.43 -4.14
N VAL A 429 -12.09 26.70 -5.25
CA VAL A 429 -12.75 27.01 -6.53
C VAL A 429 -14.23 26.63 -6.44
N SER A 430 -15.12 27.50 -6.95
CA SER A 430 -16.57 27.21 -6.95
C SER A 430 -16.89 25.93 -7.71
N LEU A 431 -17.94 25.22 -7.32
CA LEU A 431 -18.31 23.91 -7.90
C LEU A 431 -18.48 23.97 -9.43
N GLU A 432 -19.09 25.04 -9.97
CA GLU A 432 -19.30 25.20 -11.40
C GLU A 432 -17.97 25.39 -12.14
N ASN A 433 -17.11 26.27 -11.62
CA ASN A 433 -15.78 26.50 -12.18
C ASN A 433 -14.88 25.27 -12.01
N ARG A 434 -15.05 24.52 -10.92
CA ARG A 434 -14.33 23.29 -10.67
C ARG A 434 -14.67 22.25 -11.73
N TRP A 435 -15.95 21.96 -11.96
CA TRP A 435 -16.41 21.02 -12.99
C TRP A 435 -15.84 21.39 -14.37
N TYR A 436 -15.92 22.69 -14.74
CA TYR A 436 -15.39 23.16 -16.00
C TYR A 436 -13.88 22.94 -16.15
N ASN A 437 -13.11 23.26 -15.10
CA ASN A 437 -11.67 23.06 -15.11
C ASN A 437 -11.30 21.56 -15.15
N GLU A 438 -11.95 20.75 -14.35
CA GLU A 438 -11.66 19.31 -14.20
C GLU A 438 -11.96 18.52 -15.48
N HIS A 439 -13.03 18.86 -16.18
CA HIS A 439 -13.47 18.06 -17.32
C HIS A 439 -13.13 18.66 -18.68
N LEU A 440 -12.95 19.97 -18.80
CA LEU A 440 -12.80 20.63 -20.09
C LEU A 440 -11.48 21.40 -20.26
N VAL A 441 -10.85 21.90 -19.17
CA VAL A 441 -9.62 22.70 -19.24
C VAL A 441 -8.38 21.83 -19.05
N TYR A 442 -8.30 21.12 -17.93
CA TYR A 442 -7.17 20.28 -17.59
C TYR A 442 -7.36 18.86 -18.13
N THR A 443 -7.55 18.75 -19.44
CA THR A 443 -7.69 17.45 -20.11
C THR A 443 -6.39 16.67 -20.12
N HIS A 444 -5.25 17.35 -19.99
CA HIS A 444 -3.90 16.78 -19.95
C HIS A 444 -2.93 17.65 -19.15
N VAL A 445 -1.72 17.17 -18.94
CA VAL A 445 -0.61 17.91 -18.34
C VAL A 445 0.39 18.29 -19.43
N PRO A 446 0.62 19.59 -19.69
CA PRO A 446 1.40 20.02 -20.84
C PRO A 446 2.91 19.72 -20.76
N LYS A 447 3.52 19.82 -19.57
CA LYS A 447 4.93 19.52 -19.37
C LYS A 447 5.23 18.07 -18.99
N GLY A 448 4.30 17.42 -18.33
CA GLY A 448 4.27 16.01 -17.96
C GLY A 448 5.31 15.60 -16.92
N PHE A 449 6.59 15.66 -17.28
CA PHE A 449 7.70 15.16 -16.45
C PHE A 449 8.80 16.21 -16.32
N LEU A 450 9.48 16.20 -15.17
CA LEU A 450 10.74 16.90 -14.95
C LEU A 450 11.78 15.91 -14.46
N THR A 451 13.03 16.06 -14.91
CA THR A 451 14.08 15.09 -14.64
C THR A 451 15.36 15.72 -14.09
N LEU A 452 16.01 14.99 -13.19
CA LEU A 452 17.24 15.38 -12.51
C LEU A 452 18.17 14.19 -12.40
N GLU A 453 19.44 14.35 -12.76
CA GLU A 453 20.43 13.29 -12.57
C GLU A 453 20.68 13.04 -11.08
N ALA A 454 20.52 11.79 -10.64
CA ALA A 454 20.54 11.43 -9.22
C ALA A 454 21.96 11.45 -8.60
N THR A 455 22.99 11.42 -9.43
CA THR A 455 24.40 11.49 -8.99
C THR A 455 24.89 12.93 -8.86
N SER A 456 24.69 13.78 -9.87
CA SER A 456 25.17 15.16 -9.91
C SER A 456 24.14 16.19 -9.44
N GLY A 457 22.86 15.85 -9.48
CA GLY A 457 21.76 16.77 -9.23
C GLY A 457 21.58 17.81 -10.34
N GLN A 458 22.08 17.55 -11.52
CA GLN A 458 21.85 18.44 -12.67
C GLN A 458 20.44 18.20 -13.25
N SER A 459 19.68 19.26 -13.44
CA SER A 459 18.42 19.20 -14.19
C SER A 459 18.71 18.85 -15.64
N VAL A 460 18.03 17.85 -16.16
CA VAL A 460 18.15 17.42 -17.56
C VAL A 460 16.92 17.89 -18.32
N LYS A 461 17.12 18.31 -19.57
CA LYS A 461 15.99 18.64 -20.43
C LYS A 461 15.14 17.39 -20.61
N THR A 462 13.90 17.46 -20.17
CA THR A 462 13.01 16.30 -20.18
C THR A 462 12.77 15.77 -21.59
N GLU A 463 12.81 16.65 -22.61
CA GLU A 463 12.67 16.28 -24.01
C GLU A 463 13.75 15.33 -24.51
N ASP A 464 14.95 15.38 -23.91
CA ASP A 464 16.05 14.51 -24.28
C ASP A 464 15.83 13.05 -23.82
N LEU A 465 15.08 12.87 -22.73
CA LEU A 465 14.71 11.56 -22.21
C LEU A 465 13.30 11.13 -22.65
N PHE A 466 12.32 12.03 -22.55
CA PHE A 466 10.91 11.79 -22.87
C PHE A 466 10.43 12.71 -24.00
N PRO A 467 10.58 12.36 -25.27
CA PRO A 467 10.16 13.19 -26.39
C PRO A 467 8.64 13.47 -26.37
N GLN A 468 7.81 12.49 -25.97
CA GLN A 468 6.38 12.64 -25.76
C GLN A 468 6.13 12.92 -24.26
N ARG A 469 5.71 14.15 -23.91
CA ARG A 469 5.57 14.64 -22.53
C ARG A 469 4.13 14.90 -22.09
N LEU A 470 3.19 14.93 -23.02
CA LEU A 470 1.81 15.21 -22.67
C LEU A 470 1.18 14.02 -21.95
N ILE A 471 0.65 14.24 -20.76
CA ILE A 471 -0.01 13.20 -19.98
C ILE A 471 -1.51 13.41 -20.07
N TYR A 472 -2.20 12.57 -20.83
CA TYR A 472 -3.66 12.47 -20.86
C TYR A 472 -4.18 11.40 -19.91
N TYR A 473 -3.39 10.34 -19.70
CA TYR A 473 -3.63 9.26 -18.78
C TYR A 473 -2.49 9.22 -17.77
N GLY A 474 -2.78 9.42 -16.49
CA GLY A 474 -1.78 9.58 -15.45
C GLY A 474 -2.26 9.07 -14.11
N GLU A 475 -1.57 9.48 -13.04
CA GLU A 475 -1.86 9.07 -11.68
C GLU A 475 -2.26 10.25 -10.80
N GLY A 476 -3.22 10.02 -9.93
CA GLY A 476 -3.65 10.98 -8.92
C GLY A 476 -4.19 12.31 -9.46
N GLY A 477 -4.46 13.25 -8.57
CA GLY A 477 -5.01 14.56 -8.93
C GLY A 477 -6.32 14.46 -9.72
N LEU A 478 -6.45 15.25 -10.77
CA LEU A 478 -7.64 15.25 -11.65
C LEU A 478 -7.80 14.00 -12.50
N PHE A 479 -6.78 13.14 -12.60
CA PHE A 479 -6.93 11.85 -13.29
C PHE A 479 -7.90 10.92 -12.54
N HIS A 480 -8.12 11.12 -11.24
CA HIS A 480 -9.16 10.42 -10.47
C HIS A 480 -10.58 10.87 -10.85
N GLU A 481 -10.74 12.08 -11.37
CA GLU A 481 -11.99 12.48 -12.00
C GLU A 481 -12.13 11.72 -13.32
N THR A 482 -12.98 10.77 -13.34
CA THR A 482 -13.08 9.64 -14.24
C THR A 482 -13.04 9.93 -15.73
N TRP A 483 -13.24 11.19 -16.14
CA TRP A 483 -13.30 11.57 -17.56
C TRP A 483 -12.96 13.05 -17.82
N SER A 484 -12.53 13.30 -19.07
CA SER A 484 -12.47 14.65 -19.65
C SER A 484 -13.04 14.62 -21.05
N ALA A 485 -13.48 15.78 -21.56
CA ALA A 485 -14.14 15.83 -22.83
C ALA A 485 -13.84 17.11 -23.62
N PHE A 486 -13.97 17.01 -24.94
CA PHE A 486 -13.86 18.12 -25.87
C PHE A 486 -14.73 17.89 -27.10
N PRO A 487 -15.16 18.97 -27.82
CA PRO A 487 -15.93 18.81 -29.05
C PRO A 487 -15.18 17.98 -30.09
N ALA A 488 -15.84 17.03 -30.73
CA ALA A 488 -15.23 16.17 -31.74
C ALA A 488 -14.72 16.95 -32.97
N ASN A 489 -15.42 18.03 -33.31
CA ASN A 489 -15.03 18.96 -34.39
C ASN A 489 -14.21 20.11 -33.81
N ARG A 490 -12.94 19.87 -33.59
CA ARG A 490 -12.03 20.88 -33.05
C ARG A 490 -11.68 21.93 -34.11
N GLY A 491 -12.50 22.93 -34.25
CA GLY A 491 -12.15 24.16 -34.96
C GLY A 491 -11.62 25.20 -33.98
N GLY A 492 -10.34 25.13 -33.61
CA GLY A 492 -9.55 26.24 -33.11
C GLY A 492 -9.88 26.92 -31.75
N THR A 493 -10.88 26.46 -30.99
CA THR A 493 -11.25 27.00 -29.67
C THR A 493 -11.36 25.92 -28.63
N SER A 494 -10.25 25.22 -28.35
CA SER A 494 -10.22 24.34 -27.20
C SER A 494 -10.11 25.17 -25.92
N ALA A 495 -10.87 24.81 -24.89
CA ALA A 495 -10.72 25.36 -23.54
C ALA A 495 -9.47 24.83 -22.84
N GLU A 496 -8.76 23.90 -23.47
CA GLU A 496 -7.58 23.23 -22.89
C GLU A 496 -6.48 24.22 -22.53
N ILE A 497 -5.75 23.89 -21.48
CA ILE A 497 -4.81 24.79 -20.82
C ILE A 497 -3.72 25.37 -21.73
N ASP A 498 -3.25 24.63 -22.72
CA ASP A 498 -2.23 25.05 -23.68
C ASP A 498 -2.71 25.12 -25.12
N LYS A 499 -4.04 24.96 -25.31
CA LYS A 499 -4.69 24.91 -26.63
C LYS A 499 -4.15 23.78 -27.54
N ALA A 500 -3.50 22.79 -26.96
CA ALA A 500 -3.05 21.62 -27.70
C ALA A 500 -4.25 20.88 -28.32
N VAL A 501 -4.08 20.43 -29.55
CA VAL A 501 -5.08 19.62 -30.24
C VAL A 501 -4.72 18.15 -30.11
N TYR A 502 -5.54 17.39 -29.37
CA TYR A 502 -5.36 15.97 -29.28
C TYR A 502 -5.53 15.30 -30.64
N SER A 503 -4.53 14.55 -31.08
CA SER A 503 -4.52 13.85 -32.36
C SER A 503 -4.42 12.32 -32.23
N GLY A 504 -4.53 11.81 -30.99
CA GLY A 504 -4.42 10.38 -30.68
C GLY A 504 -5.72 9.60 -30.89
N ASN A 505 -5.67 8.33 -30.55
CA ASN A 505 -6.77 7.36 -30.72
C ASN A 505 -7.49 7.00 -29.42
N GLY A 506 -7.05 7.54 -28.26
CA GLY A 506 -7.66 7.24 -26.97
C GLY A 506 -9.01 7.90 -26.78
N GLY A 507 -9.89 7.26 -26.01
CA GLY A 507 -11.23 7.73 -25.75
C GLY A 507 -12.25 7.33 -26.81
N ILE A 508 -13.48 7.87 -26.71
CA ILE A 508 -14.60 7.54 -27.58
C ILE A 508 -15.41 8.79 -27.94
N THR A 509 -15.91 8.85 -29.16
CA THR A 509 -16.80 9.94 -29.61
C THR A 509 -18.26 9.57 -29.40
N LEU A 510 -18.97 10.38 -28.64
CA LEU A 510 -20.41 10.26 -28.39
C LEU A 510 -21.20 11.33 -29.15
N SER A 511 -22.22 10.87 -29.86
CA SER A 511 -23.19 11.78 -30.50
C SER A 511 -24.46 11.88 -29.68
N PRO A 512 -25.20 13.02 -29.76
CA PRO A 512 -26.54 13.11 -29.20
C PRO A 512 -27.46 11.99 -29.74
N PRO A 513 -28.35 11.37 -28.94
CA PRO A 513 -28.64 11.68 -27.55
C PRO A 513 -27.76 10.92 -26.53
N LEU A 514 -26.85 10.01 -26.96
CA LEU A 514 -26.04 9.20 -26.03
C LEU A 514 -25.13 10.08 -25.17
N SER A 515 -24.57 11.15 -25.72
CA SER A 515 -23.76 12.11 -24.97
C SER A 515 -24.56 12.76 -23.82
N TRP A 516 -25.85 13.03 -23.99
CA TRP A 516 -26.68 13.60 -22.93
C TRP A 516 -27.06 12.61 -21.83
N VAL A 517 -27.16 11.30 -22.16
CA VAL A 517 -27.39 10.26 -21.17
C VAL A 517 -26.11 10.01 -20.38
N PHE A 518 -24.93 10.12 -20.99
CA PHE A 518 -23.64 10.05 -20.32
C PHE A 518 -23.46 11.22 -19.35
N GLU A 519 -23.59 12.45 -19.85
CA GLU A 519 -23.45 13.68 -19.06
C GLU A 519 -24.57 14.66 -19.39
N PRO A 520 -25.54 14.86 -18.47
CA PRO A 520 -26.71 15.73 -18.73
C PRO A 520 -26.37 17.18 -19.10
N ASN A 521 -25.22 17.70 -18.63
CA ASN A 521 -24.79 19.05 -18.99
C ASN A 521 -24.53 19.21 -20.49
N PHE A 522 -24.23 18.13 -21.19
CA PHE A 522 -24.04 18.15 -22.65
C PHE A 522 -25.34 18.40 -23.43
N LEU A 523 -26.50 18.19 -22.81
CA LEU A 523 -27.78 18.56 -23.41
C LEU A 523 -27.85 20.08 -23.70
N LEU A 524 -27.28 20.88 -22.79
CA LEU A 524 -27.28 22.34 -22.91
C LEU A 524 -26.02 22.87 -23.60
N SER A 525 -24.84 22.29 -23.27
CA SER A 525 -23.56 22.77 -23.78
C SER A 525 -23.29 22.31 -25.22
N TYR A 526 -23.71 21.10 -25.57
CA TYR A 526 -23.43 20.45 -26.85
C TYR A 526 -24.70 19.79 -27.45
N PRO A 527 -25.79 20.55 -27.69
CA PRO A 527 -27.10 19.98 -28.05
C PRO A 527 -27.10 19.22 -29.40
N SER A 528 -26.22 19.57 -30.30
CA SER A 528 -26.12 18.97 -31.65
C SER A 528 -24.69 18.55 -32.01
N THR A 529 -23.73 18.76 -31.13
CA THR A 529 -22.31 18.50 -31.40
C THR A 529 -21.89 17.17 -30.76
N SER A 530 -21.20 16.32 -31.53
CA SER A 530 -20.57 15.14 -30.97
C SER A 530 -19.41 15.54 -30.06
N VAL A 531 -19.28 14.86 -28.95
CA VAL A 531 -18.26 15.10 -27.91
C VAL A 531 -17.31 13.90 -27.86
N HIS A 532 -16.01 14.17 -27.92
CA HIS A 532 -15.01 13.16 -27.67
C HIS A 532 -14.74 13.08 -26.18
N VAL A 533 -14.87 11.91 -25.60
CA VAL A 533 -14.77 11.65 -24.15
C VAL A 533 -13.62 10.70 -23.90
N MET A 534 -12.68 11.12 -23.06
CA MET A 534 -11.59 10.30 -22.54
C MET A 534 -11.97 9.84 -21.14
N ARG A 535 -12.02 8.53 -20.91
CA ARG A 535 -12.44 7.92 -19.62
C ARG A 535 -11.34 7.07 -19.03
N TYR A 536 -11.50 6.74 -17.74
CA TYR A 536 -10.50 5.98 -17.00
C TYR A 536 -9.10 6.58 -17.19
N LYS A 537 -9.02 7.87 -16.91
CA LYS A 537 -7.77 8.63 -17.05
C LYS A 537 -6.75 8.28 -15.99
N ASP A 538 -7.20 7.89 -14.79
CA ASP A 538 -6.34 7.29 -13.79
C ASP A 538 -5.89 5.91 -14.26
N VAL A 539 -4.58 5.68 -14.25
CA VAL A 539 -3.96 4.44 -14.73
C VAL A 539 -4.42 3.25 -13.92
N TYR A 540 -4.58 3.40 -12.59
CA TYR A 540 -5.04 2.32 -11.72
C TYR A 540 -6.49 1.95 -12.02
N ASP A 541 -7.40 2.93 -12.08
CA ASP A 541 -8.81 2.70 -12.41
C ASP A 541 -8.96 2.02 -13.79
N ARG A 542 -8.12 2.43 -14.74
CA ARG A 542 -8.07 1.85 -16.08
C ARG A 542 -7.63 0.39 -16.05
N MET A 543 -6.56 0.09 -15.29
CA MET A 543 -6.05 -1.26 -15.13
C MET A 543 -7.03 -2.16 -14.38
N GLU A 544 -7.61 -1.69 -13.29
CA GLU A 544 -8.62 -2.44 -12.51
C GLU A 544 -9.85 -2.79 -13.36
N THR A 545 -10.30 -1.86 -14.20
CA THR A 545 -11.45 -2.08 -15.09
C THR A 545 -11.17 -3.12 -16.17
N LEU A 546 -9.97 -3.11 -16.76
CA LEU A 546 -9.64 -3.95 -17.91
C LEU A 546 -8.94 -5.26 -17.54
N TYR A 547 -8.19 -5.26 -16.45
CA TYR A 547 -7.39 -6.40 -15.99
C TYR A 547 -7.60 -6.67 -14.49
N PRO A 548 -8.83 -6.97 -14.05
CA PRO A 548 -9.21 -7.06 -12.63
C PRO A 548 -8.63 -8.27 -11.88
N TYR A 549 -7.84 -9.11 -12.52
CA TYR A 549 -7.22 -10.27 -11.87
C TYR A 549 -5.89 -9.95 -11.20
N PHE A 550 -5.34 -8.74 -11.41
CA PHE A 550 -4.10 -8.30 -10.80
C PHE A 550 -4.37 -7.40 -9.59
N LEU A 551 -3.41 -7.34 -8.71
CA LEU A 551 -3.42 -6.40 -7.59
C LEU A 551 -2.72 -5.11 -8.01
N TYR A 552 -3.33 -3.98 -7.71
CA TYR A 552 -2.79 -2.64 -7.93
C TYR A 552 -2.58 -1.91 -6.61
N GLU A 553 -2.87 -2.58 -5.50
CA GLU A 553 -2.67 -2.12 -4.14
C GLU A 553 -2.20 -3.29 -3.28
N LEU A 554 -1.14 -3.07 -2.48
CA LEU A 554 -0.64 -4.03 -1.50
C LEU A 554 -0.59 -3.35 -0.13
N PHE A 555 -1.16 -4.00 0.89
CA PHE A 555 -1.14 -3.55 2.29
C PHE A 555 -1.67 -2.11 2.50
N GLY A 556 -2.62 -1.68 1.69
CA GLY A 556 -3.22 -0.33 1.78
C GLY A 556 -2.43 0.76 1.05
N GLN A 557 -1.41 0.38 0.29
CA GLN A 557 -0.64 1.30 -0.56
C GLN A 557 -0.80 0.90 -2.03
N LYS A 558 -1.01 1.87 -2.90
CA LYS A 558 -0.99 1.64 -4.35
C LYS A 558 0.40 1.20 -4.77
N LEU A 559 0.47 0.29 -5.74
CA LEU A 559 1.74 -0.12 -6.32
C LEU A 559 2.41 1.05 -7.01
N ASP A 560 3.70 1.15 -6.85
CA ASP A 560 4.52 2.16 -7.50
C ASP A 560 4.55 1.92 -9.02
N ILE A 561 4.10 2.91 -9.79
CA ILE A 561 4.15 2.95 -11.25
C ILE A 561 5.04 4.11 -11.68
N TYR A 562 5.80 3.94 -12.73
CA TYR A 562 6.78 4.95 -13.15
C TYR A 562 6.86 5.08 -14.67
N PRO A 563 7.27 6.25 -15.17
CA PRO A 563 7.34 6.50 -16.60
C PRO A 563 8.54 5.79 -17.24
N VAL A 564 8.32 5.22 -18.43
CA VAL A 564 9.35 4.64 -19.29
C VAL A 564 9.14 5.08 -20.74
N THR A 565 10.18 5.01 -21.57
CA THR A 565 10.07 5.46 -22.95
C THR A 565 10.80 4.54 -23.94
N ASP A 566 10.23 4.43 -25.13
CA ASP A 566 10.87 3.76 -26.29
C ASP A 566 11.69 4.75 -27.16
N GLY A 567 11.90 5.97 -26.67
CA GLY A 567 12.56 7.06 -27.38
C GLY A 567 11.63 7.87 -28.31
N LYS A 568 10.34 7.50 -28.37
CA LYS A 568 9.30 8.19 -29.15
C LYS A 568 8.04 8.44 -28.32
N ASN A 569 7.53 7.39 -27.70
CA ASN A 569 6.36 7.41 -26.86
C ASN A 569 6.76 7.24 -25.38
N THR A 570 5.90 7.69 -24.49
CA THR A 570 6.05 7.53 -23.05
C THR A 570 4.94 6.65 -22.51
N TYR A 571 5.28 5.77 -21.59
CA TYR A 571 4.36 4.80 -20.99
C TYR A 571 4.52 4.81 -19.47
N TRP A 572 3.44 4.54 -18.76
CA TRP A 572 3.52 4.08 -17.39
C TRP A 572 3.84 2.60 -17.38
N LEU A 573 4.85 2.20 -16.63
CA LEU A 573 5.15 0.80 -16.38
C LEU A 573 4.45 0.37 -15.10
N VAL A 574 3.46 -0.51 -15.24
CA VAL A 574 2.62 -1.00 -14.16
C VAL A 574 2.99 -2.45 -13.85
N PRO A 575 3.41 -2.79 -12.63
CA PRO A 575 3.67 -4.18 -12.28
C PRO A 575 2.36 -4.99 -12.23
N LEU A 576 2.38 -6.18 -12.80
CA LEU A 576 1.26 -7.12 -12.78
C LEU A 576 1.52 -8.18 -11.71
N ILE A 577 0.98 -7.94 -10.53
CA ILE A 577 1.09 -8.84 -9.39
C ILE A 577 -0.22 -9.60 -9.23
N ILE A 578 -0.15 -10.93 -9.21
CA ILE A 578 -1.26 -11.77 -8.81
C ILE A 578 -1.12 -12.08 -7.33
N GLY A 579 -2.26 -12.02 -6.61
CA GLY A 579 -2.28 -12.30 -5.18
C GLY A 579 -3.57 -12.95 -4.74
N PHE A 580 -3.44 -13.85 -3.77
CA PHE A 580 -4.57 -14.55 -3.15
C PHE A 580 -4.57 -14.38 -1.65
N ASP A 581 -5.76 -14.16 -1.11
CA ASP A 581 -6.01 -14.19 0.32
C ASP A 581 -5.84 -15.62 0.86
N THR A 582 -5.00 -15.79 1.85
CA THR A 582 -4.66 -17.08 2.44
C THR A 582 -5.30 -17.32 3.80
N ARG A 583 -6.26 -16.49 4.23
CA ARG A 583 -6.98 -16.68 5.50
C ARG A 583 -7.71 -18.02 5.59
N SER A 584 -7.99 -18.66 4.46
CA SER A 584 -8.54 -20.01 4.38
C SER A 584 -7.46 -21.10 4.19
N VAL A 585 -6.19 -20.74 4.22
CA VAL A 585 -5.06 -21.64 3.97
C VAL A 585 -4.38 -21.97 5.31
N PRO A 586 -4.41 -23.22 5.76
CA PRO A 586 -3.76 -23.65 6.99
C PRO A 586 -2.26 -23.31 7.00
N TYR A 587 -1.74 -22.93 8.16
CA TYR A 587 -0.33 -22.53 8.41
C TYR A 587 0.14 -21.24 7.72
N SER A 588 -0.70 -20.54 6.97
CA SER A 588 -0.31 -19.31 6.25
C SER A 588 -0.05 -18.13 7.18
N MET A 589 -0.62 -18.13 8.37
CA MET A 589 -0.62 -16.99 9.31
C MET A 589 -1.20 -15.70 8.71
N GLY A 590 -2.02 -15.83 7.66
CA GLY A 590 -2.59 -14.72 6.91
C GLY A 590 -1.65 -14.08 5.88
N ASN A 591 -0.43 -14.59 5.74
CA ASN A 591 0.51 -14.08 4.74
C ASN A 591 0.02 -14.40 3.32
N PRO A 592 -0.16 -13.43 2.43
CA PRO A 592 -0.71 -13.65 1.10
C PRO A 592 0.22 -14.48 0.20
N TYR A 593 -0.37 -15.11 -0.80
CA TYR A 593 0.39 -15.63 -1.94
C TYR A 593 0.55 -14.50 -2.95
N LEU A 594 1.76 -14.07 -3.23
CA LEU A 594 2.04 -12.98 -4.17
C LEU A 594 3.08 -13.42 -5.21
N ARG A 595 2.80 -13.12 -6.50
CA ARG A 595 3.72 -13.41 -7.62
C ARG A 595 3.71 -12.28 -8.64
N LEU A 596 4.89 -11.87 -9.08
CA LEU A 596 5.04 -11.00 -10.24
C LEU A 596 4.84 -11.84 -11.52
N VAL A 597 3.83 -11.49 -12.29
CA VAL A 597 3.52 -12.14 -13.57
C VAL A 597 4.22 -11.44 -14.72
N GLY A 598 4.30 -10.13 -14.67
CA GLY A 598 4.86 -9.31 -15.71
C GLY A 598 4.62 -7.83 -15.48
N PHE A 599 4.52 -7.08 -16.55
CA PHE A 599 4.26 -5.64 -16.52
C PHE A 599 3.21 -5.27 -17.57
N ALA A 600 2.56 -4.14 -17.39
CA ALA A 600 1.78 -3.47 -18.40
C ALA A 600 2.41 -2.13 -18.77
N LEU A 601 2.48 -1.85 -20.07
CA LEU A 601 2.78 -0.52 -20.57
C LEU A 601 1.45 0.19 -20.85
N VAL A 602 1.21 1.30 -20.20
CA VAL A 602 0.03 2.17 -20.42
C VAL A 602 0.50 3.45 -21.09
N ASP A 603 0.12 3.66 -22.34
CA ASP A 603 0.50 4.85 -23.10
C ASP A 603 -0.05 6.12 -22.42
N THR A 604 0.83 7.07 -22.09
CA THR A 604 0.45 8.32 -21.39
C THR A 604 -0.44 9.23 -22.26
N TYR A 605 -0.36 9.09 -23.57
CA TYR A 605 -1.09 9.92 -24.52
C TYR A 605 -2.41 9.29 -24.96
N ASN A 606 -2.41 7.98 -25.35
CA ASN A 606 -3.59 7.28 -25.86
C ASN A 606 -4.29 6.39 -24.84
N GLY A 607 -3.62 6.02 -23.75
CA GLY A 607 -4.15 5.09 -22.77
C GLY A 607 -4.20 3.64 -23.26
N ASP A 608 -3.52 3.30 -24.36
CA ASP A 608 -3.41 1.93 -24.84
C ASP A 608 -2.58 1.08 -23.88
N ILE A 609 -3.00 -0.19 -23.70
CA ILE A 609 -2.35 -1.09 -22.75
C ILE A 609 -1.71 -2.25 -23.50
N GLN A 610 -0.42 -2.49 -23.21
CA GLN A 610 0.32 -3.65 -23.70
C GLN A 610 0.82 -4.47 -22.52
N LEU A 611 0.44 -5.77 -22.47
CA LEU A 611 0.89 -6.69 -21.44
C LEU A 611 2.24 -7.31 -21.82
N LEU A 612 3.16 -7.35 -20.83
CA LEU A 612 4.51 -7.91 -20.97
C LEU A 612 4.70 -9.06 -19.96
N LYS A 613 5.26 -10.17 -20.45
CA LYS A 613 5.56 -11.33 -19.62
C LYS A 613 6.94 -11.21 -18.99
N SER A 614 7.04 -11.47 -17.71
CA SER A 614 8.30 -11.45 -16.94
C SER A 614 8.66 -12.80 -16.32
N GLY A 615 7.72 -13.72 -16.12
CA GLY A 615 7.95 -14.95 -15.38
C GLY A 615 7.17 -16.16 -15.92
N ASP A 616 7.50 -17.35 -15.42
CA ASP A 616 6.90 -18.63 -15.80
C ASP A 616 6.01 -19.24 -14.69
N ASP A 617 5.47 -18.42 -13.80
CA ASP A 617 4.52 -18.86 -12.79
C ASP A 617 3.31 -19.54 -13.45
N TYR A 618 2.77 -20.60 -12.81
CA TYR A 618 1.67 -21.35 -13.41
C TYR A 618 0.36 -20.54 -13.51
N PHE A 619 0.13 -19.58 -12.59
CA PHE A 619 -0.99 -18.64 -12.71
C PHE A 619 -0.80 -17.67 -13.88
N ALA A 620 0.45 -17.28 -14.16
CA ALA A 620 0.76 -16.46 -15.33
C ALA A 620 0.34 -17.16 -16.63
N LYS A 621 0.55 -18.47 -16.74
CA LYS A 621 0.13 -19.27 -17.90
C LYS A 621 -1.40 -19.31 -18.07
N ILE A 622 -2.14 -19.41 -16.96
CA ILE A 622 -3.60 -19.36 -17.01
C ILE A 622 -4.08 -17.99 -17.49
N LEU A 623 -3.50 -16.91 -16.98
CA LEU A 623 -3.83 -15.55 -17.40
C LEU A 623 -3.44 -15.29 -18.87
N GLU A 624 -2.31 -15.82 -19.31
CA GLU A 624 -1.91 -15.77 -20.71
C GLU A 624 -2.96 -16.42 -21.64
N SER A 625 -3.43 -17.62 -21.29
CA SER A 625 -4.46 -18.31 -22.08
C SER A 625 -5.78 -17.54 -22.06
N GLN A 626 -6.16 -16.99 -20.89
CA GLN A 626 -7.39 -16.23 -20.72
C GLN A 626 -7.40 -14.93 -21.52
N TYR A 627 -6.28 -14.20 -21.55
CA TYR A 627 -6.17 -12.97 -22.35
C TYR A 627 -5.70 -13.21 -23.79
N GLY A 628 -5.42 -14.46 -24.15
CA GLY A 628 -5.12 -14.95 -25.50
C GLY A 628 -3.97 -14.18 -26.16
N ASN A 629 -2.76 -14.68 -26.13
CA ASN A 629 -1.56 -14.20 -26.83
C ASN A 629 -1.29 -12.68 -26.76
N LYS A 630 -1.91 -11.94 -25.84
CA LYS A 630 -1.70 -10.50 -25.66
C LYS A 630 -0.46 -10.19 -24.85
N PHE A 631 0.06 -11.16 -24.10
CA PHE A 631 1.33 -11.01 -23.42
C PHE A 631 2.48 -11.12 -24.41
N LYS A 632 3.27 -10.06 -24.48
CA LYS A 632 4.47 -9.98 -25.31
C LYS A 632 5.72 -10.15 -24.47
N PRO A 633 6.85 -10.58 -25.03
CA PRO A 633 8.12 -10.50 -24.33
C PRO A 633 8.48 -9.05 -24.04
N ILE A 634 9.26 -8.82 -22.98
CA ILE A 634 9.79 -7.49 -22.65
C ILE A 634 10.66 -7.01 -23.84
N PRO A 635 10.36 -5.84 -24.41
CA PRO A 635 11.14 -5.32 -25.53
C PRO A 635 12.54 -4.88 -25.09
N SER A 636 13.50 -4.96 -26.00
CA SER A 636 14.91 -4.67 -25.69
C SER A 636 15.17 -3.24 -25.17
N TRP A 637 14.41 -2.27 -25.66
CA TRP A 637 14.53 -0.88 -25.19
C TRP A 637 14.14 -0.68 -23.72
N LEU A 638 13.27 -1.56 -23.17
CA LEU A 638 12.78 -1.48 -21.81
C LEU A 638 13.72 -2.18 -20.80
N THR A 639 14.66 -3.02 -21.27
CA THR A 639 15.51 -3.86 -20.39
C THR A 639 16.32 -3.05 -19.35
N GLU A 640 16.74 -1.84 -19.70
CA GLU A 640 17.48 -0.95 -18.81
C GLU A 640 16.57 -0.17 -17.84
N GLN A 641 15.28 -0.02 -18.18
CA GLN A 641 14.34 0.82 -17.45
C GLN A 641 13.47 0.04 -16.47
N VAL A 642 13.45 -1.31 -16.57
CA VAL A 642 12.68 -2.17 -15.69
C VAL A 642 13.30 -2.18 -14.29
N ARG A 643 12.44 -2.12 -13.27
CA ARG A 643 12.81 -2.42 -11.89
C ARG A 643 11.82 -3.39 -11.26
N TYR A 644 12.30 -4.17 -10.30
CA TYR A 644 11.44 -5.06 -9.52
C TYR A 644 10.54 -4.24 -8.58
N PRO A 645 9.24 -4.58 -8.44
CA PRO A 645 8.32 -3.77 -7.62
C PRO A 645 8.78 -3.64 -6.17
N GLN A 646 8.86 -2.42 -5.68
CA GLN A 646 9.36 -2.08 -4.35
C GLN A 646 8.53 -2.75 -3.25
N GLU A 647 7.20 -2.72 -3.36
CA GLU A 647 6.28 -3.27 -2.37
C GLU A 647 6.44 -4.80 -2.26
N LEU A 648 6.64 -5.47 -3.40
CA LEU A 648 6.87 -6.90 -3.42
C LEU A 648 8.24 -7.27 -2.86
N PHE A 649 9.26 -6.46 -3.15
CA PHE A 649 10.59 -6.62 -2.60
C PHE A 649 10.60 -6.44 -1.07
N THR A 650 9.97 -5.38 -0.58
CA THR A 650 9.82 -5.11 0.85
C THR A 650 9.10 -6.24 1.55
N TRP A 651 7.95 -6.67 1.03
CA TRP A 651 7.20 -7.79 1.61
C TRP A 651 7.99 -9.10 1.65
N LYS A 652 8.69 -9.47 0.57
CA LYS A 652 9.53 -10.67 0.56
C LYS A 652 10.66 -10.57 1.59
N THR A 653 11.22 -9.38 1.77
CA THR A 653 12.27 -9.13 2.77
C THR A 653 11.70 -9.23 4.19
N GLU A 654 10.50 -8.71 4.45
CA GLU A 654 9.80 -8.88 5.73
C GLU A 654 9.52 -10.36 6.03
N MET A 655 9.09 -11.12 5.05
CA MET A 655 8.92 -12.57 5.18
C MET A 655 10.26 -13.27 5.47
N PHE A 656 11.34 -12.84 4.80
CA PHE A 656 12.68 -13.36 5.05
C PHE A 656 13.15 -13.05 6.46
N ASN A 657 12.88 -11.87 7.00
CA ASN A 657 13.26 -11.45 8.35
C ASN A 657 12.84 -12.44 9.45
N ILE A 658 11.75 -13.15 9.22
CA ILE A 658 11.18 -14.13 10.14
C ILE A 658 11.53 -15.56 9.71
N TYR A 659 11.22 -15.89 8.46
CA TYR A 659 11.23 -17.27 7.97
C TYR A 659 12.58 -17.73 7.38
N HIS A 660 13.64 -16.92 7.47
CA HIS A 660 15.00 -17.41 7.22
C HIS A 660 15.45 -18.38 8.33
N VAL A 661 14.90 -18.22 9.55
CA VAL A 661 15.12 -19.14 10.67
C VAL A 661 14.33 -20.42 10.41
N THR A 662 15.03 -21.49 10.03
CA THR A 662 14.42 -22.80 9.70
C THR A 662 14.37 -23.77 10.86
N ASP A 663 15.23 -23.57 11.89
CA ASP A 663 15.19 -24.36 13.11
C ASP A 663 14.01 -23.96 13.99
N THR A 664 13.12 -24.92 14.27
CA THR A 664 11.87 -24.69 15.02
C THR A 664 12.11 -24.23 16.46
N SER A 665 13.21 -24.68 17.09
CA SER A 665 13.56 -24.27 18.46
C SER A 665 13.92 -22.78 18.50
N THR A 666 14.81 -22.37 17.60
CA THR A 666 15.25 -20.98 17.45
C THR A 666 14.08 -20.09 17.06
N PHE A 667 13.20 -20.56 16.15
CA PHE A 667 12.01 -19.84 15.71
C PHE A 667 11.02 -19.61 16.86
N ILE A 668 10.69 -20.64 17.65
CA ILE A 668 9.77 -20.53 18.80
C ILE A 668 10.31 -19.59 19.87
N GLN A 669 11.63 -19.52 20.03
CA GLN A 669 12.29 -18.59 20.95
C GLN A 669 12.34 -17.15 20.41
N ALA A 670 11.93 -16.93 19.17
CA ALA A 670 12.02 -15.67 18.42
C ALA A 670 13.44 -15.09 18.41
N ASN A 671 14.45 -15.96 18.45
CA ASN A 671 15.85 -15.58 18.38
C ASN A 671 16.29 -15.42 16.93
N SER A 672 17.18 -14.48 16.69
CA SER A 672 17.81 -14.23 15.40
C SER A 672 16.85 -13.71 14.30
N PHE A 673 15.71 -13.17 14.65
CA PHE A 673 14.86 -12.46 13.68
C PHE A 673 15.48 -11.14 13.29
N PHE A 674 15.34 -10.79 12.02
CA PHE A 674 15.73 -9.50 11.48
C PHE A 674 14.54 -8.52 11.44
N GLU A 675 14.85 -7.26 11.23
CA GLU A 675 13.86 -6.22 10.99
C GLU A 675 14.38 -5.20 9.96
N ILE A 676 13.48 -4.64 9.18
CA ILE A 676 13.74 -3.43 8.41
C ILE A 676 13.60 -2.27 9.39
N PRO A 677 14.61 -1.40 9.55
CA PRO A 677 14.52 -0.23 10.43
C PRO A 677 13.36 0.69 10.05
N ASP A 678 12.71 1.30 11.06
CA ASP A 678 11.64 2.26 10.85
C ASP A 678 12.06 3.37 9.88
N LYS A 679 11.19 3.70 8.93
CA LYS A 679 11.39 4.73 7.90
C LYS A 679 12.52 4.44 6.90
N LEU A 680 12.94 3.21 6.78
CA LEU A 680 13.85 2.79 5.72
C LEU A 680 13.03 2.16 4.59
N ASP A 681 12.97 2.86 3.46
CA ASP A 681 12.39 2.33 2.23
C ASP A 681 13.46 1.63 1.38
N ALA A 682 13.03 0.75 0.49
CA ALA A 682 13.93 0.17 -0.49
C ALA A 682 14.46 1.26 -1.42
N TYR A 683 15.76 1.27 -1.65
CA TYR A 683 16.36 2.20 -2.59
C TYR A 683 17.04 1.49 -3.75
N TYR A 684 16.95 2.11 -4.91
CA TYR A 684 17.53 1.59 -6.15
C TYR A 684 18.85 2.26 -6.44
N ILE A 685 19.86 1.44 -6.74
CA ILE A 685 21.25 1.87 -6.93
C ILE A 685 21.93 1.10 -8.06
N GLU A 686 22.98 1.68 -8.60
CA GLU A 686 23.99 0.98 -9.39
C GLU A 686 25.16 0.58 -8.49
N ALA A 687 25.35 -0.71 -8.29
CA ALA A 687 26.38 -1.21 -7.38
C ALA A 687 27.00 -2.52 -7.90
N LYS A 688 28.17 -2.88 -7.33
CA LYS A 688 28.87 -4.14 -7.60
C LYS A 688 29.04 -4.91 -6.30
N PRO A 689 28.02 -5.68 -5.84
CA PRO A 689 28.12 -6.51 -4.64
C PRO A 689 29.13 -7.64 -4.81
N PRO A 690 29.58 -8.29 -3.71
CA PRO A 690 30.44 -9.46 -3.78
C PRO A 690 29.84 -10.58 -4.64
N GLY A 691 30.66 -11.16 -5.53
CA GLY A 691 30.22 -12.24 -6.45
C GLY A 691 29.59 -11.76 -7.76
N PHE A 692 29.57 -10.46 -8.03
CA PHE A 692 29.21 -9.90 -9.33
C PHE A 692 30.43 -9.36 -10.05
N ASP A 693 30.55 -9.68 -11.35
CA ASP A 693 31.70 -9.25 -12.17
C ASP A 693 31.57 -7.79 -12.61
N THR A 694 30.37 -7.31 -12.80
CA THR A 694 30.04 -5.96 -13.27
C THR A 694 29.05 -5.27 -12.35
N LYS A 695 28.95 -3.93 -12.46
CA LYS A 695 27.87 -3.17 -11.82
C LYS A 695 26.51 -3.66 -12.32
N LYS A 696 25.52 -3.63 -11.44
CA LYS A 696 24.15 -4.03 -11.66
C LYS A 696 23.19 -2.99 -11.14
N PHE A 697 22.03 -2.89 -11.75
CA PHE A 697 20.92 -2.12 -11.22
C PHE A 697 20.18 -2.96 -10.17
N LEU A 698 20.20 -2.50 -8.92
CA LEU A 698 19.77 -3.27 -7.76
C LEU A 698 18.78 -2.47 -6.90
N GLY A 699 17.78 -3.16 -6.35
CA GLY A 699 17.10 -2.69 -5.16
C GLY A 699 17.84 -3.18 -3.93
N LEU A 700 17.92 -2.38 -2.86
CA LEU A 700 18.63 -2.71 -1.62
C LEU A 700 17.81 -2.34 -0.40
N LEU A 701 17.79 -3.25 0.59
CA LEU A 701 17.26 -3.06 1.93
C LEU A 701 18.27 -3.54 2.98
N SER A 702 18.65 -2.66 3.90
CA SER A 702 19.50 -3.01 5.04
C SER A 702 18.68 -3.55 6.19
N LEU A 703 19.17 -4.62 6.86
CA LEU A 703 18.47 -5.30 7.94
C LEU A 703 19.26 -5.20 9.24
N GLU A 704 18.54 -5.00 10.34
CA GLU A 704 19.06 -5.03 11.70
C GLU A 704 18.53 -6.26 12.45
N LEU A 705 19.20 -6.67 13.52
CA LEU A 705 18.71 -7.72 14.40
C LEU A 705 17.56 -7.14 15.25
N ARG A 706 16.40 -7.79 15.20
CA ARG A 706 15.23 -7.38 15.97
C ARG A 706 15.54 -7.31 17.47
N ASP A 707 15.06 -6.27 18.13
CA ASP A 707 15.23 -6.01 19.56
C ASP A 707 16.70 -5.89 20.02
N SER A 708 17.66 -5.76 19.11
CA SER A 708 19.06 -5.57 19.44
C SER A 708 19.33 -4.16 19.97
N LYS A 709 20.00 -4.08 21.12
CA LYS A 709 20.39 -2.78 21.71
C LYS A 709 21.49 -2.06 20.93
N GLY A 710 22.26 -2.79 20.13
CA GLY A 710 23.42 -2.27 19.41
C GLY A 710 23.09 -1.67 18.04
N LYS A 711 21.90 -1.92 17.49
CA LYS A 711 21.50 -1.47 16.15
C LYS A 711 22.59 -1.67 15.09
N ASN A 712 23.21 -2.86 15.11
CA ASN A 712 24.21 -3.25 14.14
C ASN A 712 23.54 -3.82 12.90
N LEU A 713 24.18 -3.63 11.74
CA LEU A 713 23.76 -4.25 10.50
C LEU A 713 23.87 -5.77 10.60
N SER A 714 22.76 -6.47 10.42
CA SER A 714 22.75 -7.94 10.37
C SER A 714 22.98 -8.47 8.95
N GLY A 715 22.74 -7.62 7.97
CA GLY A 715 22.94 -7.90 6.56
C GLY A 715 22.15 -6.94 5.69
N TYR A 716 22.26 -7.16 4.40
CA TYR A 716 21.43 -6.41 3.45
C TYR A 716 20.90 -7.35 2.36
N MET A 717 19.64 -7.13 2.02
CA MET A 717 18.95 -7.82 0.94
C MET A 717 19.08 -7.00 -0.33
N ILE A 718 19.44 -7.63 -1.44
CA ILE A 718 19.36 -7.02 -2.77
C ILE A 718 18.43 -7.80 -3.67
N VAL A 719 17.84 -7.09 -4.62
CA VAL A 719 17.07 -7.67 -5.74
C VAL A 719 17.64 -7.15 -7.06
N GLU A 720 17.87 -8.07 -8.01
CA GLU A 720 18.35 -7.73 -9.34
C GLU A 720 17.22 -7.16 -10.19
N ASN A 721 17.51 -6.04 -10.89
CA ASN A 721 16.58 -5.39 -11.82
C ASN A 721 16.93 -5.66 -13.30
N ASP A 722 18.10 -6.21 -13.58
CA ASP A 722 18.53 -6.53 -14.94
C ASP A 722 17.90 -7.85 -15.44
N LEU A 723 17.49 -7.88 -16.69
CA LEU A 723 17.08 -9.11 -17.36
C LEU A 723 18.29 -9.95 -17.81
N PRO A 724 18.23 -11.27 -17.75
CA PRO A 724 17.08 -12.13 -17.41
C PRO A 724 16.92 -12.42 -15.91
N THR A 725 17.73 -11.82 -15.04
CA THR A 725 17.81 -12.15 -13.62
C THR A 725 16.88 -11.29 -12.74
N LEU A 726 15.99 -10.54 -13.35
CA LEU A 726 15.01 -9.70 -12.67
C LEU A 726 14.26 -10.45 -11.55
N GLY A 727 14.34 -9.92 -10.32
CA GLY A 727 13.68 -10.50 -9.15
C GLY A 727 14.50 -11.55 -8.42
N ASN A 728 15.71 -11.90 -8.88
CA ASN A 728 16.63 -12.72 -8.09
C ASN A 728 17.07 -11.94 -6.86
N MET A 729 16.95 -12.59 -5.70
CA MET A 729 17.28 -11.97 -4.42
C MET A 729 18.52 -12.61 -3.81
N HIS A 730 19.40 -11.76 -3.27
CA HIS A 730 20.60 -12.18 -2.56
C HIS A 730 20.64 -11.49 -1.19
N PHE A 731 20.88 -12.27 -0.16
CA PHE A 731 21.08 -11.76 1.19
C PHE A 731 22.55 -11.88 1.58
N TYR A 732 23.17 -10.76 1.91
CA TYR A 732 24.53 -10.70 2.41
C TYR A 732 24.48 -10.61 3.92
N GLU A 733 24.71 -11.75 4.57
CA GLU A 733 24.59 -11.91 6.02
C GLU A 733 25.89 -11.51 6.73
N VAL A 734 25.80 -10.61 7.70
CA VAL A 734 26.91 -10.31 8.61
C VAL A 734 26.88 -11.32 9.76
N PRO A 735 27.90 -12.18 9.91
CA PRO A 735 27.90 -13.19 10.96
C PRO A 735 27.79 -12.56 12.36
N LEU A 736 26.86 -13.04 13.17
CA LEU A 736 26.61 -12.52 14.52
C LEU A 736 27.83 -12.64 15.46
N ASN A 737 28.71 -13.58 15.20
CA ASN A 737 29.97 -13.82 15.96
C ASN A 737 31.17 -13.07 15.37
N SER A 738 30.97 -12.22 14.35
CA SER A 738 32.04 -11.39 13.79
C SER A 738 32.59 -10.43 14.84
N THR A 739 33.94 -10.33 14.92
CA THR A 739 34.61 -9.35 15.77
C THR A 739 34.48 -7.93 15.23
N THR A 740 34.30 -7.79 13.92
CA THR A 740 34.03 -6.53 13.25
C THR A 740 32.53 -6.38 13.08
N LYS A 741 31.96 -5.32 13.61
CA LYS A 741 30.55 -5.03 13.48
C LYS A 741 30.33 -3.92 12.49
N LEU A 742 29.36 -4.09 11.59
CA LEU A 742 28.88 -3.04 10.74
C LEU A 742 27.80 -2.24 11.48
N ILE A 743 27.81 -0.94 11.28
CA ILE A 743 26.77 -0.05 11.75
C ILE A 743 25.49 -0.33 10.97
N GLY A 744 24.36 -0.44 11.67
CA GLY A 744 23.04 -0.49 11.03
C GLY A 744 22.54 0.91 10.63
N PRO A 745 21.55 0.99 9.75
CA PRO A 745 21.04 2.27 9.24
C PRO A 745 20.56 3.24 10.33
N THR A 746 20.00 2.72 11.42
CA THR A 746 19.56 3.53 12.56
C THR A 746 20.74 4.17 13.27
N ALA A 747 21.80 3.39 13.54
CA ALA A 747 22.95 3.87 14.30
C ALA A 747 23.90 4.75 13.46
N VAL A 748 23.88 4.62 12.13
CA VAL A 748 24.76 5.39 11.25
C VAL A 748 24.51 6.89 11.31
N ARG A 749 23.23 7.30 11.44
CA ARG A 749 22.85 8.71 11.61
C ARG A 749 23.31 9.27 12.95
N GLU A 750 23.23 8.48 14.02
CA GLU A 750 23.76 8.86 15.32
C GLU A 750 25.28 8.98 15.31
N ALA A 751 25.98 8.08 14.60
CA ALA A 751 27.43 8.14 14.45
C ALA A 751 27.87 9.42 13.73
N LEU A 752 27.14 9.81 12.65
CA LEU A 752 27.37 11.06 11.96
C LEU A 752 27.16 12.28 12.88
N GLU A 753 26.08 12.30 13.64
CA GLU A 753 25.78 13.44 14.53
C GLU A 753 26.72 13.57 15.73
N LYS A 754 27.40 12.48 16.12
CA LYS A 754 28.42 12.47 17.18
C LYS A 754 29.82 12.82 16.67
N ASP A 755 30.05 12.79 15.38
CA ASP A 755 31.33 13.17 14.79
C ASP A 755 31.62 14.66 15.00
N THR A 756 32.80 15.01 15.49
CA THR A 756 33.18 16.37 15.84
C THR A 756 33.27 17.29 14.64
N ASP A 757 33.79 16.78 13.52
CA ASP A 757 33.94 17.55 12.28
C ASP A 757 32.58 17.85 11.68
N PHE A 758 31.66 16.87 11.72
CA PHE A 758 30.28 17.05 11.27
C PHE A 758 29.50 18.01 12.18
N ALA A 759 29.67 17.92 13.50
CA ALA A 759 29.00 18.82 14.44
C ALA A 759 29.38 20.29 14.22
N GLN A 760 30.65 20.56 13.90
CA GLN A 760 31.11 21.88 13.52
C GLN A 760 30.50 22.34 12.19
N LEU A 761 30.51 21.47 11.17
CA LEU A 761 29.92 21.76 9.86
C LEU A 761 28.39 21.98 9.94
N LYS A 762 27.70 21.20 10.77
CA LYS A 762 26.25 21.36 11.01
C LYS A 762 25.90 22.76 11.54
N THR A 763 26.77 23.32 12.38
CA THR A 763 26.59 24.66 12.90
C THR A 763 26.75 25.71 11.80
N LEU A 764 27.68 25.51 10.87
CA LEU A 764 27.90 26.42 9.73
C LEU A 764 26.74 26.36 8.71
N LEU A 765 26.18 25.18 8.47
CA LEU A 765 25.11 24.96 7.49
C LEU A 765 23.72 25.38 7.97
N ARG A 766 23.56 25.87 9.18
CA ARG A 766 22.29 26.38 9.73
C ARG A 766 21.13 25.37 9.60
N THR A 767 21.05 24.41 10.47
CA THR A 767 20.00 23.35 10.42
C THR A 767 19.93 22.57 9.09
N PRO A 768 21.02 21.92 8.68
CA PRO A 768 21.04 21.18 7.43
C PRO A 768 20.07 19.99 7.50
N ARG A 769 19.53 19.61 6.34
CA ARG A 769 18.79 18.36 6.19
C ARG A 769 19.79 17.23 5.91
N ILE A 770 19.77 16.21 6.75
CA ILE A 770 20.52 14.98 6.50
C ILE A 770 19.65 14.11 5.57
N GLY A 771 20.20 13.76 4.41
CA GLY A 771 19.51 12.94 3.42
C GLY A 771 19.52 11.44 3.75
N ASP A 772 19.25 10.62 2.74
CA ASP A 772 19.21 9.17 2.86
C ASP A 772 20.61 8.59 3.14
N ASN A 773 20.66 7.59 4.03
CA ASN A 773 21.87 6.83 4.29
C ASN A 773 21.91 5.57 3.39
N ILE A 774 22.56 5.68 2.26
CA ILE A 774 22.60 4.64 1.24
C ILE A 774 23.89 3.82 1.38
N LEU A 775 23.71 2.50 1.56
CA LEU A 775 24.82 1.56 1.69
C LEU A 775 25.40 1.19 0.32
N TYR A 776 26.71 1.34 0.17
CA TYR A 776 27.46 0.91 -1.01
C TYR A 776 28.64 0.03 -0.62
N ARG A 777 28.95 -0.90 -1.50
CA ARG A 777 30.20 -1.66 -1.44
C ARG A 777 31.22 -1.01 -2.38
N VAL A 778 32.28 -0.41 -1.81
CA VAL A 778 33.39 0.19 -2.54
C VAL A 778 34.67 -0.62 -2.28
N GLY A 779 35.09 -1.41 -3.25
CA GLY A 779 36.15 -2.41 -3.05
C GLY A 779 35.78 -3.40 -1.94
N ASP A 780 36.54 -3.44 -0.85
CA ASP A 780 36.32 -4.32 0.29
C ASP A 780 35.57 -3.65 1.44
N HIS A 781 35.10 -2.40 1.26
CA HIS A 781 34.46 -1.62 2.31
C HIS A 781 32.96 -1.48 2.05
N ASP A 782 32.16 -1.79 3.08
CA ASP A 782 30.73 -1.44 3.13
C ASP A 782 30.60 -0.08 3.81
N VAL A 783 30.13 0.93 3.08
CA VAL A 783 30.13 2.33 3.50
C VAL A 783 28.79 2.98 3.18
N TYR A 784 28.23 3.69 4.14
CA TYR A 784 27.05 4.54 3.91
C TYR A 784 27.50 5.88 3.38
N PHE A 785 26.93 6.30 2.27
CA PHE A 785 27.05 7.67 1.77
C PHE A 785 25.80 8.45 2.14
N ILE A 786 26.00 9.56 2.84
CA ILE A 786 24.93 10.38 3.40
C ILE A 786 25.11 11.80 2.88
N PRO A 787 24.24 12.25 1.97
CA PRO A 787 24.24 13.64 1.54
C PRO A 787 23.68 14.54 2.63
N VAL A 788 24.25 15.71 2.76
CA VAL A 788 23.78 16.73 3.70
C VAL A 788 23.47 18.00 2.90
N TYR A 789 22.23 18.43 2.96
CA TYR A 789 21.76 19.57 2.18
C TYR A 789 21.62 20.80 3.06
N THR A 790 21.86 21.97 2.47
CA THR A 790 21.55 23.25 3.13
C THR A 790 20.04 23.36 3.30
N ALA A 791 19.59 23.77 4.48
CA ALA A 791 18.17 24.04 4.69
C ALA A 791 17.76 25.28 3.89
N GLY A 792 16.81 25.09 3.01
CA GLY A 792 16.09 26.21 2.41
C GLY A 792 15.03 26.72 3.38
N SER A 793 15.05 27.96 3.77
CA SER A 793 14.01 28.56 4.56
C SER A 793 12.93 29.14 3.64
N GLY A 794 11.78 28.45 3.53
CA GLY A 794 10.59 28.95 2.82
C GLY A 794 10.25 28.25 1.51
N ASP A 795 9.00 28.43 1.08
CA ASP A 795 8.53 27.97 -0.23
C ASP A 795 9.31 28.65 -1.35
N GLY A 796 10.10 27.85 -2.08
CA GLY A 796 10.87 28.29 -3.24
C GLY A 796 12.40 28.30 -3.06
N VAL A 797 12.95 27.86 -1.93
CA VAL A 797 14.40 27.74 -1.76
C VAL A 797 14.88 26.39 -2.26
N VAL A 798 15.78 26.44 -3.23
CA VAL A 798 16.36 25.25 -3.87
C VAL A 798 17.31 24.56 -2.91
N ALA A 799 17.13 23.25 -2.72
CA ALA A 799 18.08 22.44 -1.96
C ALA A 799 19.46 22.47 -2.66
N GLN A 800 20.51 22.70 -1.88
CA GLN A 800 21.89 22.64 -2.35
C GLN A 800 22.65 21.58 -1.54
N LEU A 801 23.52 20.86 -2.19
CA LEU A 801 24.40 19.91 -1.52
C LEU A 801 25.45 20.69 -0.71
N GLY A 802 25.46 20.50 0.61
CA GLY A 802 26.43 21.13 1.52
C GLY A 802 27.69 20.29 1.70
N THR A 803 27.53 18.99 1.92
CA THR A 803 28.60 18.01 2.06
C THR A 803 28.09 16.59 1.86
N ILE A 804 29.00 15.65 1.70
CA ILE A 804 28.73 14.21 1.70
C ILE A 804 29.49 13.59 2.86
N ALA A 805 28.84 12.75 3.65
CA ALA A 805 29.48 11.94 4.67
C ALA A 805 29.63 10.51 4.19
N ALA A 806 30.81 9.90 4.38
CA ALA A 806 31.08 8.49 4.23
C ALA A 806 31.24 7.88 5.63
N VAL A 807 30.36 6.95 6.02
CA VAL A 807 30.36 6.32 7.34
C VAL A 807 30.45 4.81 7.16
N GLY A 808 31.53 4.22 7.64
CA GLY A 808 31.83 2.80 7.47
C GLY A 808 31.64 1.99 8.76
N ALA A 809 32.31 0.85 8.78
CA ALA A 809 32.27 -0.08 9.89
C ALA A 809 32.80 0.49 11.20
N ALA A 810 32.25 0.03 12.32
CA ALA A 810 32.78 0.28 13.66
C ALA A 810 33.87 -0.73 13.99
N PHE A 811 34.99 -0.25 14.53
CA PHE A 811 36.04 -1.09 15.06
C PHE A 811 36.30 -0.73 16.52
N ASN A 812 36.30 -1.71 17.39
CA ASN A 812 36.43 -1.51 18.85
C ASN A 812 35.45 -0.48 19.46
N GLY A 813 34.26 -0.31 18.83
CA GLY A 813 33.28 0.68 19.25
C GLY A 813 33.52 2.10 18.77
N GLU A 814 34.53 2.34 17.96
CA GLU A 814 34.80 3.61 17.32
C GLU A 814 34.20 3.64 15.90
N TYR A 815 33.63 4.79 15.53
CA TYR A 815 33.07 5.05 14.21
C TYR A 815 33.99 5.98 13.43
N TYR A 816 34.13 5.72 12.14
CA TYR A 816 34.92 6.55 11.25
C TYR A 816 34.00 7.28 10.26
N VAL A 817 34.04 8.60 10.29
CA VAL A 817 33.25 9.47 9.44
C VAL A 817 34.18 10.31 8.57
N GLY A 818 34.12 10.13 7.26
CA GLY A 818 34.82 10.99 6.30
C GLY A 818 33.87 12.02 5.71
N LEU A 819 34.26 13.28 5.63
CA LEU A 819 33.49 14.35 5.03
C LEU A 819 34.18 14.85 3.75
N GLY A 820 33.41 15.17 2.72
CA GLY A 820 33.91 15.70 1.46
C GLY A 820 32.82 16.41 0.64
N ASN A 821 33.22 17.14 -0.37
CA ASN A 821 32.28 17.78 -1.31
C ASN A 821 31.88 16.82 -2.45
N THR A 822 32.67 15.76 -2.63
CA THR A 822 32.44 14.69 -3.58
C THR A 822 32.46 13.34 -2.86
N GLN A 823 31.92 12.31 -3.51
CA GLN A 823 31.92 10.93 -2.99
C GLN A 823 33.37 10.44 -2.78
N GLN A 824 34.25 10.76 -3.74
CA GLN A 824 35.67 10.38 -3.65
C GLN A 824 36.35 11.04 -2.46
N GLU A 825 36.17 12.38 -2.26
CA GLU A 825 36.73 13.08 -1.12
C GLU A 825 36.23 12.55 0.23
N ALA A 826 34.92 12.30 0.34
CA ALA A 826 34.33 11.72 1.54
C ALA A 826 34.90 10.34 1.85
N PHE A 827 35.03 9.48 0.83
CA PHE A 827 35.59 8.14 0.98
C PHE A 827 37.10 8.19 1.27
N GLU A 828 37.85 9.13 0.65
CA GLU A 828 39.27 9.35 0.97
C GLU A 828 39.45 9.75 2.44
N ALA A 829 38.68 10.70 2.92
CA ALA A 829 38.72 11.13 4.31
C ALA A 829 38.38 9.98 5.28
N TYR A 830 37.39 9.13 4.93
CA TYR A 830 37.06 7.92 5.69
C TYR A 830 38.25 6.95 5.76
N LEU A 831 38.88 6.65 4.61
CA LEU A 831 40.04 5.74 4.56
C LEU A 831 41.24 6.31 5.32
N GLN A 832 41.50 7.62 5.26
CA GLN A 832 42.56 8.29 6.01
C GLN A 832 42.35 8.16 7.53
N LYS A 833 41.12 8.43 8.02
CA LYS A 833 40.76 8.25 9.43
C LYS A 833 40.92 6.77 9.86
N LEU A 834 40.50 5.82 9.05
CA LEU A 834 40.63 4.40 9.31
C LEU A 834 42.11 3.95 9.37
N ALA A 835 42.99 4.56 8.58
CA ALA A 835 44.42 4.30 8.59
C ALA A 835 45.18 4.96 9.77
N GLY A 836 44.46 5.68 10.65
CA GLY A 836 45.07 6.44 11.76
C GLY A 836 45.85 7.65 11.30
N VAL A 837 45.71 8.04 10.03
CA VAL A 837 46.23 9.32 9.52
C VAL A 837 45.20 10.36 9.90
N VAL A 838 45.61 11.37 10.68
CA VAL A 838 44.82 12.59 10.76
C VAL A 838 44.68 13.05 9.32
N PRO A 839 43.47 13.17 8.75
CA PRO A 839 43.30 13.67 7.41
C PRO A 839 44.03 15.01 7.39
N THR A 840 45.18 15.11 6.69
CA THR A 840 45.61 16.38 6.17
C THR A 840 44.43 16.74 5.25
N SER A 841 43.54 17.54 5.80
CA SER A 841 42.49 18.12 5.03
C SER A 841 43.15 18.69 3.78
N SER A 842 42.95 18.02 2.65
CA SER A 842 43.01 18.65 1.34
C SER A 842 41.78 19.56 1.14
N ALA A 843 40.88 19.63 2.04
CA ALA A 843 40.29 20.81 2.57
C ALA A 843 41.25 21.52 3.53
N THR A 844 42.38 21.85 3.08
CA THR A 844 42.80 23.21 2.98
C THR A 844 41.96 23.87 1.89
N LYS A 845 40.73 23.66 1.92
CA LYS A 845 39.91 24.81 1.99
C LYS A 845 40.06 25.27 3.39
N ALA A 846 40.77 26.24 3.39
CA ALA A 846 40.55 27.38 4.20
C ALA A 846 39.55 26.97 5.26
N GLU A 847 39.94 26.72 6.49
CA GLU A 847 39.27 27.45 7.54
C GLU A 847 38.52 28.50 6.76
N PRO A 848 37.19 28.73 6.95
CA PRO A 848 36.69 29.97 6.48
C PRO A 848 37.68 30.99 7.09
N GLY A 849 38.91 30.82 6.68
CA GLY A 849 40.11 31.28 7.04
C GLY A 849 40.24 32.42 6.14
N PHE A 850 39.93 33.51 6.64
CA PHE A 850 40.42 34.79 6.29
C PHE A 850 41.66 34.60 5.45
N GLU A 851 41.55 34.49 4.12
CA GLU A 851 42.66 34.78 3.21
C GLU A 851 43.27 36.08 3.74
N LYS A 852 44.57 36.23 3.70
CA LYS A 852 45.31 37.46 4.12
C LYS A 852 44.85 38.63 3.29
N ASP A 853 43.61 39.01 3.47
CA ASP A 853 43.08 40.26 2.93
C ASP A 853 43.43 41.37 3.90
N ALA A 854 44.08 42.40 3.39
CA ALA A 854 44.46 43.56 4.19
C ALA A 854 43.30 44.22 4.96
N ARG A 855 42.08 44.03 4.47
CA ARG A 855 40.84 44.49 5.14
C ARG A 855 40.51 43.66 6.35
N ILE A 856 40.67 42.35 6.31
CA ILE A 856 40.46 41.45 7.44
C ILE A 856 41.43 41.72 8.57
N GLU A 857 42.70 41.94 8.23
CA GLU A 857 43.72 42.33 9.20
C GLU A 857 43.43 43.74 9.79
N LYS A 858 42.87 44.64 9.00
CA LYS A 858 42.43 45.93 9.50
C LYS A 858 41.27 45.84 10.48
N ILE A 859 40.26 44.98 10.19
CA ILE A 859 39.10 44.72 11.06
C ILE A 859 39.57 44.05 12.35
N LYS A 860 40.47 43.06 12.28
CA LYS A 860 41.07 42.42 13.44
C LYS A 860 41.85 43.40 14.30
N SER A 861 42.72 44.22 13.69
CA SER A 861 43.48 45.21 14.41
C SER A 861 42.59 46.26 15.11
N PHE A 862 41.49 46.66 14.47
CA PHE A 862 40.52 47.57 15.04
C PHE A 862 39.89 46.98 16.32
N PHE A 863 39.38 45.74 16.29
CA PHE A 863 38.79 45.13 17.48
C PHE A 863 39.83 44.84 18.56
N THR A 864 41.03 44.42 18.19
CA THR A 864 42.13 44.21 19.16
C THR A 864 42.54 45.54 19.84
N SER A 865 42.54 46.67 19.09
CA SER A 865 42.80 47.97 19.68
C SER A 865 41.74 48.43 20.72
N LYS A 866 40.51 47.89 20.64
CA LYS A 866 39.41 48.09 21.59
C LYS A 866 39.37 47.04 22.72
N ASN A 867 40.41 46.22 22.81
CA ASN A 867 40.55 45.16 23.83
C ASN A 867 39.42 44.10 23.77
N LEU A 868 39.00 43.78 22.53
CA LEU A 868 37.98 42.79 22.25
C LEU A 868 38.62 41.51 21.75
N GLU A 869 38.18 40.36 22.25
CA GLU A 869 38.64 39.03 21.86
C GLU A 869 37.89 38.61 20.55
N ILE A 870 38.65 38.31 19.50
CA ILE A 870 38.11 37.83 18.24
C ILE A 870 38.20 36.31 18.27
N ILE A 871 37.07 35.67 18.08
CA ILE A 871 36.94 34.20 17.97
C ILE A 871 36.42 33.84 16.59
N THR A 872 36.91 32.73 16.08
CA THR A 872 36.42 32.13 14.82
C THR A 872 35.38 31.07 15.12
N PRO A 873 34.49 30.74 14.17
CA PRO A 873 33.49 29.70 14.37
C PRO A 873 34.07 28.36 14.82
N THR A 874 35.29 28.04 14.37
CA THR A 874 36.01 26.81 14.74
C THR A 874 36.46 26.74 16.19
N SER A 875 36.50 27.87 16.91
CA SER A 875 36.86 27.92 18.34
C SER A 875 35.70 27.82 19.31
N LEU A 876 34.46 27.70 18.82
CA LEU A 876 33.27 27.61 19.63
C LEU A 876 32.89 26.17 19.90
N SER A 877 32.87 25.78 21.16
CA SER A 877 32.50 24.43 21.61
C SER A 877 31.01 24.27 21.99
N VAL A 878 30.16 25.29 21.77
CA VAL A 878 28.78 25.33 22.26
C VAL A 878 27.84 25.79 21.14
N PRO A 879 26.62 25.22 21.01
CA PRO A 879 25.63 25.71 20.05
C PRO A 879 25.27 27.16 20.31
N LEU A 880 25.25 27.97 19.26
CA LEU A 880 24.88 29.38 19.29
C LEU A 880 23.54 29.57 18.60
N SER A 881 22.61 30.30 19.25
CA SER A 881 21.44 30.82 18.55
C SER A 881 21.82 32.11 17.84
N PHE A 882 21.59 32.19 16.51
CA PHE A 882 21.84 33.39 15.71
C PHE A 882 20.65 34.35 15.82
N LYS A 883 20.90 35.60 16.15
CA LYS A 883 19.91 36.66 16.06
C LYS A 883 20.21 37.57 14.87
N GLU A 884 19.18 38.24 14.35
CA GLU A 884 19.17 38.98 13.09
C GLU A 884 20.14 40.19 12.98
N ASP A 885 20.91 40.47 14.04
CA ASP A 885 21.70 41.70 14.16
C ASP A 885 23.20 41.56 13.74
N ALA A 886 23.57 40.51 13.01
CA ALA A 886 24.93 40.41 12.47
C ALA A 886 25.18 41.49 11.38
N ILE A 887 26.33 42.18 11.44
CA ILE A 887 26.72 43.16 10.43
C ILE A 887 27.61 42.51 9.38
N SER A 888 27.17 42.51 8.12
CA SER A 888 27.94 42.03 6.97
C SER A 888 28.71 43.21 6.36
N LEU A 889 30.03 43.05 6.20
CA LEU A 889 30.92 44.01 5.54
C LEU A 889 31.30 43.45 4.16
N TYR A 890 30.94 44.17 3.12
CA TYR A 890 31.28 43.80 1.75
C TYR A 890 32.73 44.08 1.40
N SER A 891 33.32 43.23 0.57
CA SER A 891 34.74 43.34 0.18
C SER A 891 35.12 44.64 -0.51
N GLN A 892 34.17 45.37 -1.07
CA GLN A 892 34.36 46.63 -1.76
C GLN A 892 34.21 47.86 -0.87
N ALA A 893 33.97 47.68 0.44
CA ALA A 893 33.82 48.81 1.32
C ALA A 893 35.13 49.59 1.46
N ASP A 894 35.08 50.93 1.30
CA ASP A 894 36.19 51.81 1.55
C ASP A 894 36.66 51.75 3.01
N SER A 895 37.93 51.92 3.25
CA SER A 895 38.52 51.78 4.58
C SER A 895 37.92 52.75 5.62
N GLU A 896 37.58 53.98 5.20
CA GLU A 896 36.94 54.96 6.06
C GLU A 896 35.46 54.63 6.38
N ALA A 897 34.74 54.09 5.40
CA ALA A 897 33.38 53.61 5.61
C ALA A 897 33.33 52.39 6.54
N THR A 898 34.34 51.50 6.43
CA THR A 898 34.48 50.32 7.30
C THR A 898 34.67 50.75 8.76
N ASP A 899 35.53 51.73 9.05
CA ASP A 899 35.78 52.22 10.41
C ASP A 899 34.52 52.86 11.02
N LYS A 900 33.75 53.63 10.27
CA LYS A 900 32.48 54.21 10.72
C LYS A 900 31.42 53.18 11.02
N ILE A 901 31.33 52.11 10.21
CA ILE A 901 30.41 50.99 10.43
C ILE A 901 30.81 50.24 11.69
N LEU A 902 32.10 49.96 11.88
CA LEU A 902 32.62 49.28 13.06
C LEU A 902 32.42 50.09 14.35
N ASP A 903 32.63 51.40 14.34
CA ASP A 903 32.36 52.29 15.49
C ASP A 903 30.86 52.34 15.82
N LYS A 904 29.99 52.36 14.82
CA LYS A 904 28.56 52.32 14.99
C LYS A 904 28.10 50.98 15.54
N PHE A 905 28.70 49.88 15.10
CA PHE A 905 28.44 48.55 15.60
C PHE A 905 28.80 48.45 17.10
N ILE A 906 30.00 48.88 17.49
CA ILE A 906 30.44 48.89 18.90
C ILE A 906 29.54 49.75 19.78
N SER A 907 29.13 50.93 19.31
CA SER A 907 28.27 51.81 20.04
C SER A 907 26.82 51.28 20.22
N LYS A 908 26.30 50.59 19.21
CA LYS A 908 24.93 50.03 19.23
C LYS A 908 24.81 48.85 20.18
N PHE A 909 25.79 47.94 20.15
CA PHE A 909 25.69 46.69 20.93
C PHE A 909 26.22 46.78 22.37
N VAL A 910 26.68 47.94 22.83
CA VAL A 910 27.12 48.16 24.21
C VAL A 910 27.88 46.95 24.76
N LEU A 911 29.08 46.75 24.28
CA LEU A 911 29.93 45.59 24.62
C LEU A 911 30.29 45.49 26.12
N GLN A 912 29.51 46.09 26.97
CA GLN A 912 29.70 46.11 28.43
C GLN A 912 29.58 44.73 29.06
N LYS A 913 28.83 43.82 28.43
CA LYS A 913 28.61 42.47 28.95
C LYS A 913 29.47 41.37 28.32
N SER A 914 30.07 41.65 27.16
CA SER A 914 30.93 40.70 26.52
C SER A 914 32.12 41.41 25.84
N LYS A 915 33.31 40.79 25.93
CA LYS A 915 34.49 41.21 25.21
C LYS A 915 34.83 40.31 24.01
N ARG A 916 33.85 39.48 23.63
CA ARG A 916 34.05 38.48 22.58
C ARG A 916 33.30 38.84 21.31
N ILE A 917 33.99 38.79 20.21
CA ILE A 917 33.42 39.00 18.90
C ILE A 917 33.70 37.76 18.07
N ILE A 918 32.67 37.29 17.35
CA ILE A 918 32.85 36.27 16.33
C ILE A 918 32.93 36.91 14.98
N MET A 919 33.80 36.41 14.14
CA MET A 919 34.06 36.92 12.80
C MET A 919 34.19 35.72 11.85
N TRP A 920 33.43 35.76 10.72
CA TRP A 920 33.53 34.73 9.69
C TRP A 920 33.32 35.31 8.30
N GLN A 921 33.86 34.67 7.28
CA GLN A 921 33.77 35.09 5.89
C GLN A 921 32.83 34.15 5.11
N GLU A 922 31.94 34.73 4.30
CA GLU A 922 31.13 34.03 3.32
C GLU A 922 31.38 34.62 1.96
N THR A 923 31.99 33.85 1.05
CA THR A 923 32.35 34.27 -0.31
C THR A 923 32.98 35.71 -0.37
N ASP A 924 32.17 36.73 -0.57
CA ASP A 924 32.63 38.14 -0.71
C ASP A 924 32.25 39.03 0.49
N THR A 925 31.73 38.44 1.56
CA THR A 925 31.31 39.20 2.76
C THR A 925 32.04 38.73 4.00
N VAL A 926 32.35 39.67 4.88
CA VAL A 926 32.87 39.42 6.23
C VAL A 926 31.76 39.72 7.23
N ASN A 927 31.35 38.72 7.94
CA ASN A 927 30.29 38.80 8.94
C ASN A 927 30.88 38.98 10.33
N ILE A 928 30.28 39.82 11.15
CA ILE A 928 30.73 40.13 12.51
C ILE A 928 29.52 40.08 13.43
N GLY A 929 29.67 39.39 14.54
CA GLY A 929 28.64 39.32 15.58
C GLY A 929 29.26 39.45 16.98
N VAL A 930 28.44 39.77 17.96
CA VAL A 930 28.82 39.81 19.38
C VAL A 930 28.29 38.60 20.10
N ILE A 931 29.14 37.94 20.87
CA ILE A 931 28.74 36.85 21.75
C ILE A 931 28.46 37.39 23.12
N THR A 932 27.22 37.19 23.57
CA THR A 932 26.81 37.48 24.94
C THR A 932 26.49 36.18 25.67
N THR A 933 26.54 36.17 26.98
CA THR A 933 26.16 35.02 27.80
C THR A 933 24.91 35.37 28.58
N VAL A 934 23.81 34.67 28.30
CA VAL A 934 22.53 34.78 29.00
C VAL A 934 22.33 33.46 29.73
N ASP A 935 22.18 33.51 31.05
CA ASP A 935 22.00 32.34 31.91
C ASP A 935 23.06 31.23 31.72
N GLY A 936 24.29 31.61 31.41
CA GLY A 936 25.40 30.67 31.21
C GLY A 936 25.50 30.09 29.80
N VAL A 937 24.56 30.42 28.88
CA VAL A 937 24.58 29.99 27.49
C VAL A 937 25.05 31.13 26.58
N PRO A 938 26.06 30.94 25.70
CA PRO A 938 26.48 31.95 24.76
C PRO A 938 25.42 32.17 23.68
N GLU A 939 25.04 33.39 23.44
CA GLU A 939 24.15 33.83 22.36
C GLU A 939 24.90 34.79 21.42
N LEU A 940 24.67 34.61 20.13
CA LEU A 940 25.20 35.49 19.09
C LEU A 940 24.17 36.59 18.74
N HIS A 941 24.62 37.82 18.73
CA HIS A 941 23.83 38.99 18.35
C HIS A 941 24.41 39.67 17.12
#